data_0a07f4f8b27172502cacd862f648b397
#
_entry.id   0a07f4f8b27172502cacd862f648b397
#
_cell.length_a   1.000
_cell.length_b   1.000
_cell.length_c   1.000
_cell.angle_alpha   90.00
_cell.angle_beta   90.00
_cell.angle_gamma   90.00
#
_symmetry.space_group_name_H-M   'P 1'
#
loop_
_entity.id
_entity.type
_entity.pdbx_description
1 polymer ?
#
loop_
_entity_poly.entity_id
_entity_poly.type
_entity_poly.pdbx_seq_one_letter_code
_entity_poly.pdbx_strand_id
1 'polypeptide(L)'
;APAASTATTPKAPEKPDAEKLATLAAQSQGKALTLLDTSEVQLDGAATLVLTFSVPLNPDQDFAKTVHVVDKKSGKVDGAWELAPNLKELRLRHLEPNRNLVVTVERDLQALNKATFGIDYEKALTTRDVEPTVGFASRGSLLPGKVVEGLPVMALNVNNVDVNFYRVKPESLASFVSQWEYRNSLTNWESDNLLKMADLVYTGRFDLNPARNTREKLLLPLRDIKPLQQSGVYIAVMNQAGHYNYSNAATLFTLSDIGLSAHRYHNRLDIFTQSLEDGAAQSGVTVTLLNDKGQTLAEANSDADGHAKLETDKEAALILASKDGQTTLLDLKLPALDLAEFDIAGSPGYSKQFFMFGPRDLYRPGETVILNGLLRDSDGKPLPAQPVKLDVLRPDGQVARTVVVQPENGLYRFNYSLDGGAQTGMWHIRANTGDNQQRLWDFHVEDFMPERMALNLTGQKAPVSTEDNVDFNIAGYYLYGAPANGNSLQGQLFLRPLREAVAALPGFQFGDIAEENLSRSLDEVQLTLDEQGRGQVSTESQWKEAHSPLQLILQASLLESGGRPVTRRAEQAIWPAAELPGIRPQFASKAVYDYRTDTTVNQPIVDENGNASFDIVYADASGAKKAVSGLQVRLIRERRDYYWNWSESDGWQSQFDQKDLVEGEQELTLKADETGKVTFPVEWGSYRLEVKAPDDMVSSVRFWAGYSWQDNSDGTGAARPDRVTMKLDKPSYQPGDTIQLHIAAPAAGKGYAMIESSEGPLWWKEIDVPANGLDLSIPVDKAWKRHDLYLSTLVVRPGDKSKSATPKRAVGLLHLPMGDENRRLNVALENPPKMRPNQTLSVKVKASVKEGAVPQKVNVLISAVDSGVLNITDYVTPDPWEAFFGQKRYGADIYDIYGQVIEAVSYTHLRAHET
;
A
#
# COMPACT_ATOMS: atom_id res chain seq x y z
N ALA A 1 -25.70 10.11 -8.28
CA ALA A 1 -24.70 10.58 -7.34
C ALA A 1 -25.43 11.00 -6.05
N PRO A 2 -25.18 10.38 -4.88
CA PRO A 2 -25.58 10.96 -3.61
C PRO A 2 -24.51 11.95 -3.16
N ALA A 3 -24.99 13.05 -2.57
CA ALA A 3 -24.19 14.17 -2.10
C ALA A 3 -23.13 13.75 -1.09
N ALA A 4 -21.93 14.27 -1.25
CA ALA A 4 -20.82 14.09 -0.32
C ALA A 4 -21.18 14.71 1.04
N SER A 5 -21.21 13.88 2.07
CA SER A 5 -21.26 14.30 3.47
C SER A 5 -19.88 14.82 3.85
N THR A 6 -19.78 16.08 4.16
CA THR A 6 -18.60 16.72 4.72
C THR A 6 -18.31 16.13 6.11
N ALA A 7 -17.24 15.34 6.22
CA ALA A 7 -16.75 14.85 7.50
C ALA A 7 -16.19 16.01 8.32
N THR A 8 -16.90 16.39 9.37
CA THR A 8 -16.42 17.33 10.37
C THR A 8 -15.40 16.64 11.31
N THR A 9 -14.29 17.30 11.53
CA THR A 9 -13.26 16.94 12.52
C THR A 9 -13.92 16.68 13.88
N PRO A 10 -13.55 15.63 14.65
CA PRO A 10 -14.12 15.40 15.98
C PRO A 10 -13.78 16.57 16.89
N LYS A 11 -14.82 17.28 17.31
CA LYS A 11 -14.70 18.37 18.28
C LYS A 11 -14.52 17.77 19.66
N ALA A 12 -13.58 18.32 20.44
CA ALA A 12 -13.46 17.97 21.85
C ALA A 12 -14.84 18.02 22.55
N PRO A 13 -15.12 17.15 23.55
CA PRO A 13 -16.43 17.13 24.20
C PRO A 13 -16.79 18.55 24.68
N GLU A 14 -17.85 19.09 24.11
CA GLU A 14 -18.33 20.42 24.51
C GLU A 14 -18.69 20.36 25.98
N LYS A 15 -18.13 21.28 26.76
CA LYS A 15 -18.60 21.50 28.13
C LYS A 15 -20.11 21.74 28.06
N PRO A 16 -20.90 21.09 28.92
CA PRO A 16 -22.34 21.32 28.98
C PRO A 16 -22.61 22.82 29.09
N ASP A 17 -23.62 23.28 28.33
CA ASP A 17 -24.02 24.67 28.32
C ASP A 17 -24.21 25.22 29.73
N ALA A 18 -23.74 26.43 29.99
CA ALA A 18 -23.82 27.06 31.34
C ALA A 18 -25.23 27.09 31.88
N GLU A 19 -26.25 27.21 31.05
CA GLU A 19 -27.67 27.20 31.44
C GLU A 19 -28.12 25.79 31.87
N LYS A 20 -27.67 24.76 31.20
CA LYS A 20 -27.90 23.36 31.58
C LYS A 20 -27.21 23.01 32.88
N LEU A 21 -25.99 23.48 33.09
CA LEU A 21 -25.26 23.28 34.36
C LEU A 21 -25.98 23.99 35.55
N ALA A 22 -26.43 25.23 35.34
CA ALA A 22 -27.17 25.97 36.36
C ALA A 22 -28.49 25.26 36.72
N THR A 23 -29.20 24.74 35.73
CA THR A 23 -30.45 23.97 35.95
C THR A 23 -30.18 22.69 36.75
N LEU A 24 -29.14 21.91 36.40
CA LEU A 24 -28.79 20.68 37.12
C LEU A 24 -28.30 20.96 38.56
N ALA A 25 -27.55 22.05 38.76
CA ALA A 25 -27.13 22.50 40.05
C ALA A 25 -28.35 22.85 40.96
N ALA A 26 -29.35 23.59 40.40
CA ALA A 26 -30.57 23.96 41.14
C ALA A 26 -31.40 22.72 41.49
N GLN A 27 -31.56 21.74 40.59
CA GLN A 27 -32.30 20.49 40.84
C GLN A 27 -31.66 19.60 41.92
N SER A 28 -30.37 19.74 42.11
CA SER A 28 -29.60 18.97 43.09
C SER A 28 -29.32 19.72 44.39
N GLN A 29 -29.80 20.95 44.50
CA GLN A 29 -29.56 21.79 45.70
C GLN A 29 -30.07 21.14 46.96
N GLY A 30 -29.22 21.12 48.01
CA GLY A 30 -29.55 20.52 49.34
C GLY A 30 -29.43 18.97 49.34
N LYS A 31 -29.10 18.32 48.21
CA LYS A 31 -28.87 16.88 48.18
C LYS A 31 -27.38 16.57 48.43
N ALA A 32 -27.14 15.53 49.25
CA ALA A 32 -25.78 15.07 49.53
C ALA A 32 -25.18 14.31 48.32
N LEU A 33 -23.88 14.46 48.09
CA LEU A 33 -23.11 13.65 47.16
C LEU A 33 -22.81 12.30 47.80
N THR A 34 -23.32 11.22 47.22
CA THR A 34 -23.03 9.84 47.62
C THR A 34 -22.73 8.98 46.42
N LEU A 35 -21.88 7.98 46.57
CA LEU A 35 -21.63 6.96 45.58
C LEU A 35 -22.73 5.90 45.68
N LEU A 36 -23.44 5.68 44.56
CA LEU A 36 -24.55 4.73 44.46
C LEU A 36 -24.07 3.36 44.02
N ASP A 37 -23.17 3.31 43.06
CA ASP A 37 -22.64 2.06 42.51
C ASP A 37 -21.19 2.22 42.03
N THR A 38 -20.47 1.09 42.06
CA THR A 38 -19.13 0.91 41.48
C THR A 38 -19.11 -0.43 40.80
N SER A 39 -19.14 -0.45 39.51
CA SER A 39 -19.26 -1.66 38.70
C SER A 39 -18.39 -1.61 37.45
N GLU A 40 -18.03 -2.80 36.94
CA GLU A 40 -17.47 -2.99 35.63
C GLU A 40 -18.56 -3.26 34.61
N VAL A 41 -18.61 -2.48 33.57
CA VAL A 41 -19.54 -2.65 32.44
C VAL A 41 -18.79 -2.71 31.12
N GLN A 42 -19.39 -3.35 30.13
CA GLN A 42 -18.89 -3.27 28.74
C GLN A 42 -19.52 -2.05 28.07
N LEU A 43 -18.71 -1.05 27.74
CA LEU A 43 -19.13 0.10 26.96
C LEU A 43 -18.38 0.09 25.63
N ASP A 44 -19.12 -0.04 24.54
CA ASP A 44 -18.60 -0.07 23.16
C ASP A 44 -17.47 -1.10 22.95
N GLY A 45 -17.62 -2.27 23.60
CA GLY A 45 -16.64 -3.36 23.51
C GLY A 45 -15.43 -3.23 24.45
N ALA A 46 -15.34 -2.16 25.25
CA ALA A 46 -14.28 -1.96 26.22
C ALA A 46 -14.76 -2.20 27.67
N ALA A 47 -14.00 -2.95 28.46
CA ALA A 47 -14.23 -3.08 29.88
C ALA A 47 -14.01 -1.73 30.56
N THR A 48 -15.03 -1.22 31.22
CA THR A 48 -15.08 0.14 31.79
C THR A 48 -15.49 0.10 33.23
N LEU A 49 -14.71 0.73 34.11
CA LEU A 49 -15.12 1.02 35.50
C LEU A 49 -16.08 2.21 35.47
N VAL A 50 -17.25 2.05 36.03
CA VAL A 50 -18.26 3.10 36.19
C VAL A 50 -18.54 3.34 37.64
N LEU A 51 -18.37 4.59 38.08
CA LEU A 51 -18.76 5.09 39.37
C LEU A 51 -20.02 5.95 39.20
N THR A 52 -21.13 5.54 39.79
CA THR A 52 -22.42 6.24 39.70
C THR A 52 -22.71 7.02 40.96
N PHE A 53 -22.94 8.32 40.83
CA PHE A 53 -23.19 9.22 41.95
C PHE A 53 -24.66 9.69 42.00
N SER A 54 -25.09 10.07 43.22
CA SER A 54 -26.46 10.50 43.50
C SER A 54 -26.82 11.84 42.85
N VAL A 55 -25.84 12.74 42.71
CA VAL A 55 -26.00 14.10 42.14
C VAL A 55 -24.92 14.34 41.09
N PRO A 56 -25.15 15.28 40.17
CA PRO A 56 -24.16 15.63 39.15
C PRO A 56 -22.83 16.11 39.76
N LEU A 57 -21.72 15.62 39.25
CA LEU A 57 -20.37 16.05 39.64
C LEU A 57 -20.02 17.39 38.98
N ASN A 58 -19.12 18.13 39.60
CA ASN A 58 -18.56 19.35 39.05
C ASN A 58 -17.62 18.99 37.87
N PRO A 59 -17.89 19.38 36.60
CA PRO A 59 -17.06 19.05 35.46
C PRO A 59 -15.72 19.81 35.40
N ASP A 60 -15.55 20.88 36.18
CA ASP A 60 -14.35 21.72 36.21
C ASP A 60 -13.27 21.24 37.18
N GLN A 61 -13.44 20.08 37.82
CA GLN A 61 -12.46 19.50 38.71
C GLN A 61 -11.59 18.44 38.01
N ASP A 62 -10.38 18.30 38.51
CA ASP A 62 -9.46 17.24 38.06
C ASP A 62 -9.78 15.94 38.86
N PHE A 63 -10.49 15.02 38.19
CA PHE A 63 -10.91 13.76 38.82
C PHE A 63 -9.73 12.87 39.23
N ALA A 64 -8.60 12.97 38.54
CA ALA A 64 -7.40 12.18 38.86
C ALA A 64 -6.78 12.53 40.21
N LYS A 65 -7.16 13.66 40.80
CA LYS A 65 -6.75 14.08 42.16
C LYS A 65 -7.62 13.54 43.27
N THR A 66 -8.86 13.17 42.96
CA THR A 66 -9.85 12.76 43.97
C THR A 66 -10.40 11.34 43.79
N VAL A 67 -10.10 10.73 42.62
CA VAL A 67 -10.48 9.35 42.32
C VAL A 67 -9.29 8.58 41.82
N HIS A 68 -8.91 7.54 42.56
CA HIS A 68 -7.73 6.74 42.25
C HIS A 68 -8.10 5.28 42.06
N VAL A 69 -7.41 4.63 41.13
CA VAL A 69 -7.48 3.19 40.92
C VAL A 69 -6.08 2.60 41.04
N VAL A 70 -5.94 1.62 41.90
CA VAL A 70 -4.68 0.92 42.11
C VAL A 70 -4.87 -0.56 41.83
N ASP A 71 -4.08 -1.13 40.94
CA ASP A 71 -3.96 -2.57 40.77
C ASP A 71 -3.00 -3.12 41.84
N LYS A 72 -3.44 -4.10 42.61
CA LYS A 72 -2.62 -4.74 43.67
C LYS A 72 -1.31 -5.33 43.15
N LYS A 73 -1.21 -5.64 41.87
CA LYS A 73 -0.04 -6.23 41.24
C LYS A 73 0.89 -5.21 40.57
N SER A 74 0.33 -4.25 39.83
CA SER A 74 1.10 -3.30 38.99
C SER A 74 1.12 -1.88 39.55
N GLY A 75 0.42 -1.57 40.63
CA GLY A 75 0.39 -0.24 41.23
C GLY A 75 -0.68 0.67 40.62
N LYS A 76 -0.40 1.98 40.53
CA LYS A 76 -1.39 2.96 40.05
C LYS A 76 -1.82 2.64 38.62
N VAL A 77 -3.13 2.61 38.39
CA VAL A 77 -3.70 2.49 37.06
C VAL A 77 -3.84 3.89 36.50
N ASP A 78 -3.05 4.21 35.49
CA ASP A 78 -3.16 5.48 34.78
C ASP A 78 -4.25 5.39 33.69
N GLY A 79 -5.07 6.42 33.61
CA GLY A 79 -6.17 6.54 32.66
C GLY A 79 -6.88 7.88 32.81
N ALA A 80 -7.45 8.36 31.72
CA ALA A 80 -8.28 9.56 31.77
C ALA A 80 -9.67 9.21 32.32
N TRP A 81 -10.12 9.97 33.31
CA TRP A 81 -11.47 9.90 33.78
C TRP A 81 -12.42 10.64 32.85
N GLU A 82 -13.43 9.97 32.36
CA GLU A 82 -14.50 10.54 31.52
C GLU A 82 -15.74 10.78 32.38
N LEU A 83 -16.24 12.01 32.40
CA LEU A 83 -17.54 12.32 33.02
C LEU A 83 -18.64 12.16 31.96
N ALA A 84 -19.57 11.26 32.20
CA ALA A 84 -20.68 11.00 31.30
C ALA A 84 -21.59 12.25 31.11
N PRO A 85 -22.35 12.34 30.01
CA PRO A 85 -23.21 13.48 29.70
C PRO A 85 -24.28 13.79 30.77
N ASN A 86 -24.63 12.78 31.57
CA ASN A 86 -25.54 12.93 32.71
C ASN A 86 -24.88 13.55 33.94
N LEU A 87 -23.55 13.78 33.90
CA LEU A 87 -22.69 14.28 34.96
C LEU A 87 -22.73 13.47 36.26
N LYS A 88 -23.33 12.28 36.26
CA LYS A 88 -23.47 11.42 37.44
C LYS A 88 -22.61 10.16 37.36
N GLU A 89 -22.09 9.84 36.23
CA GLU A 89 -21.24 8.69 36.03
C GLU A 89 -19.83 9.15 35.69
N LEU A 90 -18.87 8.67 36.46
CA LEU A 90 -17.44 8.83 36.18
C LEU A 90 -16.91 7.50 35.66
N ARG A 91 -16.26 7.50 34.50
CA ARG A 91 -15.86 6.32 33.74
C ARG A 91 -14.36 6.26 33.58
N LEU A 92 -13.78 5.08 33.85
CA LEU A 92 -12.41 4.75 33.51
C LEU A 92 -12.44 3.57 32.53
N ARG A 93 -12.10 3.84 31.27
CA ARG A 93 -12.18 2.84 30.20
C ARG A 93 -10.93 1.95 30.16
N HIS A 94 -11.04 0.85 29.46
CA HIS A 94 -9.94 -0.07 29.10
C HIS A 94 -9.27 -0.72 30.30
N LEU A 95 -10.10 -1.27 31.17
CA LEU A 95 -9.60 -2.07 32.27
C LEU A 95 -8.92 -3.34 31.72
N GLU A 96 -7.76 -3.62 32.23
CA GLU A 96 -7.09 -4.91 32.00
C GLU A 96 -7.95 -6.05 32.61
N PRO A 97 -8.11 -7.18 31.90
CA PRO A 97 -8.87 -8.31 32.41
C PRO A 97 -8.16 -9.00 33.57
N ASN A 98 -8.94 -9.62 34.44
CA ASN A 98 -8.46 -10.43 35.56
C ASN A 98 -7.49 -9.69 36.49
N ARG A 99 -7.77 -8.41 36.80
CA ARG A 99 -7.01 -7.56 37.71
C ARG A 99 -7.76 -7.33 39.00
N ASN A 100 -7.03 -7.26 40.11
CA ASN A 100 -7.57 -6.91 41.40
C ASN A 100 -7.34 -5.43 41.66
N LEU A 101 -8.36 -4.63 41.39
CA LEU A 101 -8.32 -3.19 41.53
C LEU A 101 -8.84 -2.74 42.89
N VAL A 102 -8.26 -1.66 43.39
CA VAL A 102 -8.78 -0.92 44.53
C VAL A 102 -9.14 0.47 44.03
N VAL A 103 -10.40 0.81 44.14
CA VAL A 103 -10.95 2.10 43.76
C VAL A 103 -11.11 2.94 45.03
N THR A 104 -10.48 4.11 45.03
CA THR A 104 -10.55 5.07 46.14
C THR A 104 -11.21 6.36 45.66
N VAL A 105 -12.21 6.84 46.39
CA VAL A 105 -12.82 8.15 46.16
C VAL A 105 -12.57 8.99 47.41
N GLU A 106 -11.87 10.12 47.20
CA GLU A 106 -11.51 11.00 48.33
C GLU A 106 -12.67 11.92 48.71
N ARG A 107 -12.67 12.34 50.02
CA ARG A 107 -13.68 13.21 50.59
C ARG A 107 -13.86 14.55 49.93
N ASP A 108 -12.85 15.03 49.21
CA ASP A 108 -12.80 16.34 48.57
C ASP A 108 -13.45 16.38 47.16
N LEU A 109 -13.93 15.23 46.64
CA LEU A 109 -14.69 15.18 45.39
C LEU A 109 -15.93 16.07 45.49
N GLN A 110 -16.13 16.93 44.47
CA GLN A 110 -17.19 17.95 44.49
C GLN A 110 -18.32 17.65 43.52
N ALA A 111 -19.53 17.86 43.97
CA ALA A 111 -20.70 17.91 43.12
C ALA A 111 -20.93 19.32 42.54
N LEU A 112 -21.73 19.38 41.47
CA LEU A 112 -22.11 20.63 40.80
C LEU A 112 -22.87 21.61 41.75
N ASN A 113 -23.59 21.08 42.71
CA ASN A 113 -24.27 21.86 43.77
C ASN A 113 -23.36 22.28 44.93
N LYS A 114 -22.03 22.13 44.78
CA LYS A 114 -20.98 22.42 45.77
C LYS A 114 -20.94 21.50 46.98
N ALA A 115 -21.75 20.44 47.07
CA ALA A 115 -21.61 19.42 48.09
C ALA A 115 -20.31 18.64 47.85
N THR A 116 -19.57 18.36 48.96
CA THR A 116 -18.41 17.47 48.95
C THR A 116 -18.83 16.04 49.29
N PHE A 117 -18.03 15.06 48.84
CA PHE A 117 -18.27 13.66 49.16
C PHE A 117 -18.13 13.38 50.65
N GLY A 118 -17.25 14.06 51.34
CA GLY A 118 -17.18 14.18 52.78
C GLY A 118 -16.61 12.98 53.54
N ILE A 119 -16.43 11.84 52.88
CA ILE A 119 -15.83 10.62 53.45
C ILE A 119 -14.81 10.06 52.45
N ASP A 120 -13.84 9.32 52.94
CA ASP A 120 -12.96 8.54 52.05
C ASP A 120 -13.60 7.17 51.85
N TYR A 121 -13.71 6.75 50.62
CA TYR A 121 -14.33 5.49 50.22
C TYR A 121 -13.33 4.62 49.50
N GLU A 122 -13.31 3.34 49.84
CA GLU A 122 -12.47 2.37 49.18
C GLU A 122 -13.27 1.11 48.83
N LYS A 123 -13.14 0.59 47.62
CA LYS A 123 -13.77 -0.65 47.19
C LYS A 123 -12.81 -1.49 46.34
N ALA A 124 -12.68 -2.75 46.68
CA ALA A 124 -12.00 -3.73 45.88
C ALA A 124 -12.92 -4.25 44.76
N LEU A 125 -12.40 -4.36 43.54
CA LEU A 125 -13.06 -4.87 42.34
C LEU A 125 -12.11 -5.81 41.58
N THR A 126 -12.65 -6.94 41.14
CA THR A 126 -11.90 -7.82 40.23
C THR A 126 -12.49 -7.71 38.83
N THR A 127 -11.67 -7.35 37.85
CA THR A 127 -12.12 -7.23 36.46
C THR A 127 -12.39 -8.59 35.83
N ARG A 128 -13.36 -8.64 34.91
CA ARG A 128 -13.82 -9.88 34.27
C ARG A 128 -12.78 -10.36 33.25
N ASP A 129 -12.94 -11.60 32.82
CA ASP A 129 -12.20 -12.13 31.69
C ASP A 129 -12.72 -11.56 30.38
N VAL A 130 -11.89 -11.56 29.36
CA VAL A 130 -12.29 -11.23 27.98
C VAL A 130 -13.31 -12.25 27.48
N GLU A 131 -14.33 -11.81 26.75
CA GLU A 131 -15.35 -12.68 26.18
C GLU A 131 -14.72 -13.79 25.30
N PRO A 132 -15.16 -15.05 25.46
CA PRO A 132 -14.61 -16.16 24.71
C PRO A 132 -14.86 -16.02 23.22
N THR A 133 -13.83 -16.22 22.41
CA THR A 133 -13.94 -16.25 20.94
C THR A 133 -13.08 -17.35 20.33
N VAL A 134 -13.58 -17.97 19.25
CA VAL A 134 -12.82 -18.97 18.51
C VAL A 134 -13.19 -18.89 17.02
N GLY A 135 -12.22 -19.10 16.14
CA GLY A 135 -12.43 -19.12 14.70
C GLY A 135 -11.24 -19.75 13.98
N PHE A 136 -11.43 -20.12 12.71
CA PHE A 136 -10.31 -20.58 11.88
C PHE A 136 -9.39 -19.42 11.53
N ALA A 137 -8.07 -19.66 11.59
CA ALA A 137 -7.06 -18.62 11.35
C ALA A 137 -6.74 -18.42 9.85
N SER A 138 -7.25 -19.27 8.97
CA SER A 138 -7.00 -19.17 7.53
C SER A 138 -8.29 -19.40 6.72
N ARG A 139 -8.34 -18.79 5.52
CA ARG A 139 -9.41 -18.97 4.54
C ARG A 139 -8.86 -19.73 3.33
N GLY A 140 -9.62 -20.69 2.79
CA GLY A 140 -9.28 -21.38 1.56
C GLY A 140 -7.93 -22.08 1.59
N SER A 141 -7.66 -22.84 2.61
CA SER A 141 -6.36 -23.39 2.92
C SER A 141 -6.07 -24.65 2.13
N LEU A 142 -4.87 -24.75 1.58
CA LEU A 142 -4.31 -25.97 0.99
C LEU A 142 -3.44 -26.67 2.02
N LEU A 143 -3.78 -27.94 2.29
CA LEU A 143 -2.98 -28.84 3.12
C LEU A 143 -2.22 -29.81 2.21
N PRO A 144 -0.90 -29.69 2.08
CA PRO A 144 -0.10 -30.71 1.43
C PRO A 144 -0.19 -31.99 2.26
N GLY A 145 -0.83 -33.02 1.69
CA GLY A 145 -1.34 -34.19 2.41
C GLY A 145 -0.39 -34.97 3.30
N LYS A 146 0.92 -34.73 3.19
CA LYS A 146 1.93 -35.40 4.01
C LYS A 146 2.73 -34.46 4.92
N VAL A 147 2.62 -33.15 4.76
CA VAL A 147 3.49 -32.16 5.41
C VAL A 147 2.81 -31.45 6.56
N VAL A 148 1.51 -31.23 6.52
CA VAL A 148 0.77 -30.42 7.49
C VAL A 148 0.08 -31.27 8.54
N GLU A 149 0.20 -30.87 9.78
CA GLU A 149 -0.30 -31.63 10.93
C GLU A 149 -1.75 -31.28 11.29
N GLY A 150 -2.32 -30.14 10.82
CA GLY A 150 -3.67 -29.75 11.17
C GLY A 150 -4.13 -28.40 10.65
N LEU A 151 -5.33 -27.97 11.10
CA LEU A 151 -5.94 -26.68 10.75
C LEU A 151 -5.64 -25.62 11.84
N PRO A 152 -5.15 -24.43 11.48
CA PRO A 152 -4.90 -23.37 12.44
C PRO A 152 -6.22 -22.73 12.89
N VAL A 153 -6.37 -22.53 14.20
CA VAL A 153 -7.48 -21.84 14.84
C VAL A 153 -6.97 -20.76 15.77
N MET A 154 -7.69 -19.66 15.86
CA MET A 154 -7.48 -18.62 16.87
C MET A 154 -8.47 -18.84 18.00
N ALA A 155 -7.97 -18.97 19.23
CA ALA A 155 -8.79 -19.16 20.41
C ALA A 155 -8.46 -18.12 21.50
N LEU A 156 -9.49 -17.64 22.15
CA LEU A 156 -9.41 -16.77 23.32
C LEU A 156 -10.44 -17.23 24.34
N ASN A 157 -9.97 -17.70 25.51
CA ASN A 157 -10.84 -18.19 26.58
C ASN A 157 -11.82 -19.31 26.19
N VAL A 158 -11.54 -20.05 25.10
CA VAL A 158 -12.33 -21.20 24.66
C VAL A 158 -11.49 -22.46 24.86
N ASN A 159 -11.88 -23.34 25.78
CA ASN A 159 -11.11 -24.53 26.10
C ASN A 159 -11.40 -25.70 25.15
N ASN A 160 -12.63 -25.83 24.68
CA ASN A 160 -13.05 -26.96 23.85
C ASN A 160 -13.91 -26.51 22.69
N VAL A 161 -13.73 -27.15 21.54
CA VAL A 161 -14.56 -26.96 20.33
C VAL A 161 -15.02 -28.30 19.78
N ASP A 162 -16.25 -28.31 19.25
CA ASP A 162 -16.77 -29.42 18.46
C ASP A 162 -16.64 -29.05 16.98
N VAL A 163 -16.02 -29.94 16.18
CA VAL A 163 -15.78 -29.68 14.75
C VAL A 163 -16.36 -30.80 13.91
N ASN A 164 -17.18 -30.41 12.95
CA ASN A 164 -17.73 -31.28 11.91
C ASN A 164 -16.93 -31.11 10.62
N PHE A 165 -16.45 -32.22 10.06
CA PHE A 165 -15.72 -32.22 8.79
C PHE A 165 -16.59 -32.85 7.70
N TYR A 166 -16.81 -32.11 6.64
CA TYR A 166 -17.56 -32.54 5.46
C TYR A 166 -16.63 -32.66 4.27
N ARG A 167 -16.75 -33.74 3.48
CA ARG A 167 -16.04 -33.91 2.22
C ARG A 167 -16.97 -33.58 1.07
N VAL A 168 -16.59 -32.63 0.22
CA VAL A 168 -17.38 -32.25 -0.96
C VAL A 168 -17.39 -33.38 -1.96
N LYS A 169 -18.59 -33.72 -2.45
CA LYS A 169 -18.79 -34.77 -3.45
C LYS A 169 -18.18 -34.35 -4.79
N PRO A 170 -17.43 -35.21 -5.48
CA PRO A 170 -16.75 -34.84 -6.72
C PRO A 170 -17.71 -34.23 -7.77
N GLU A 171 -18.92 -34.77 -7.93
CA GLU A 171 -19.93 -34.26 -8.85
C GLU A 171 -20.53 -32.91 -8.47
N SER A 172 -20.39 -32.51 -7.20
CA SER A 172 -20.89 -31.22 -6.70
C SER A 172 -19.80 -30.16 -6.64
N LEU A 173 -18.54 -30.53 -6.89
CA LEU A 173 -17.38 -29.68 -6.59
C LEU A 173 -17.41 -28.31 -7.29
N ALA A 174 -17.63 -28.29 -8.60
CA ALA A 174 -17.69 -27.08 -9.38
C ALA A 174 -18.82 -26.13 -8.92
N SER A 175 -20.01 -26.69 -8.73
CA SER A 175 -21.19 -25.96 -8.24
C SER A 175 -20.98 -25.47 -6.80
N PHE A 176 -20.35 -26.29 -5.95
CA PHE A 176 -20.09 -25.95 -4.56
C PHE A 176 -19.10 -24.79 -4.44
N VAL A 177 -17.94 -24.88 -5.10
CA VAL A 177 -16.89 -23.86 -4.99
C VAL A 177 -17.35 -22.52 -5.56
N SER A 178 -18.11 -22.52 -6.66
CA SER A 178 -18.66 -21.28 -7.23
C SER A 178 -19.65 -20.58 -6.30
N GLN A 179 -20.33 -21.31 -5.41
CA GLN A 179 -21.31 -20.78 -4.45
C GLN A 179 -20.72 -20.50 -3.07
N TRP A 180 -19.53 -20.99 -2.78
CA TRP A 180 -18.93 -20.89 -1.45
C TRP A 180 -18.58 -19.47 -1.02
N GLU A 181 -18.16 -18.62 -1.93
CA GLU A 181 -17.80 -17.20 -1.70
C GLU A 181 -16.83 -16.96 -0.52
N TYR A 182 -15.98 -17.94 -0.22
CA TYR A 182 -14.98 -17.89 0.87
C TYR A 182 -15.54 -17.44 2.23
N ARG A 183 -16.70 -17.91 2.59
CA ARG A 183 -17.33 -17.64 3.88
C ARG A 183 -16.48 -18.17 5.02
N ASN A 184 -16.45 -17.43 6.11
CA ASN A 184 -15.75 -17.81 7.35
C ASN A 184 -16.72 -18.27 8.44
N SER A 185 -18.01 -18.26 8.16
CA SER A 185 -19.06 -18.75 9.06
C SER A 185 -20.25 -19.27 8.28
N LEU A 186 -20.95 -20.22 8.89
CA LEU A 186 -22.21 -20.78 8.40
C LEU A 186 -23.25 -20.73 9.51
N THR A 187 -24.49 -20.41 9.15
CA THR A 187 -25.65 -20.63 10.04
C THR A 187 -25.93 -22.12 10.17
N ASN A 188 -26.65 -22.52 11.19
CA ASN A 188 -27.04 -23.92 11.38
C ASN A 188 -27.82 -24.46 10.16
N TRP A 189 -28.72 -23.64 9.60
CA TRP A 189 -29.46 -24.02 8.40
C TRP A 189 -28.58 -24.23 7.15
N GLU A 190 -27.57 -23.37 6.97
CA GLU A 190 -26.61 -23.54 5.87
C GLU A 190 -25.74 -24.79 6.09
N SER A 191 -25.33 -25.06 7.33
CA SER A 191 -24.61 -26.30 7.67
C SER A 191 -25.42 -27.57 7.33
N ASP A 192 -26.72 -27.56 7.60
CA ASP A 192 -27.61 -28.67 7.23
C ASP A 192 -27.74 -28.82 5.70
N ASN A 193 -27.71 -27.72 4.95
CA ASN A 193 -27.72 -27.75 3.50
C ASN A 193 -26.43 -28.30 2.87
N LEU A 194 -25.30 -28.25 3.59
CA LEU A 194 -24.04 -28.86 3.12
C LEU A 194 -24.20 -30.34 2.81
N LEU A 195 -25.03 -31.08 3.53
CA LEU A 195 -25.26 -32.51 3.33
C LEU A 195 -25.82 -32.88 1.94
N LYS A 196 -26.33 -31.89 1.19
CA LYS A 196 -26.74 -32.10 -0.19
C LYS A 196 -25.55 -32.26 -1.14
N MET A 197 -24.45 -31.55 -0.87
CA MET A 197 -23.28 -31.46 -1.74
C MET A 197 -21.99 -32.04 -1.11
N ALA A 198 -22.03 -32.40 0.16
CA ALA A 198 -20.89 -32.92 0.90
C ALA A 198 -21.34 -34.02 1.87
N ASP A 199 -20.47 -34.95 2.17
CA ASP A 199 -20.71 -36.02 3.14
C ASP A 199 -20.01 -35.67 4.47
N LEU A 200 -20.72 -35.82 5.59
CA LEU A 200 -20.12 -35.73 6.92
C LEU A 200 -19.20 -36.94 7.13
N VAL A 201 -17.91 -36.70 7.22
CA VAL A 201 -16.88 -37.75 7.30
C VAL A 201 -16.29 -37.93 8.70
N TYR A 202 -16.33 -36.88 9.52
CA TYR A 202 -15.85 -36.95 10.91
C TYR A 202 -16.48 -35.86 11.76
N THR A 203 -16.74 -36.18 13.01
CA THR A 203 -17.12 -35.23 14.08
C THR A 203 -16.23 -35.49 15.28
N GLY A 204 -15.62 -34.47 15.82
CA GLY A 204 -14.75 -34.63 16.99
C GLY A 204 -14.74 -33.41 17.90
N ARG A 205 -14.43 -33.65 19.17
CA ARG A 205 -14.15 -32.61 20.16
C ARG A 205 -12.65 -32.42 20.29
N PHE A 206 -12.22 -31.17 20.30
CA PHE A 206 -10.81 -30.79 20.41
C PHE A 206 -10.61 -29.88 21.61
N ASP A 207 -9.59 -30.19 22.41
CA ASP A 207 -9.17 -29.36 23.54
C ASP A 207 -8.18 -28.30 23.04
N LEU A 208 -8.48 -27.03 23.25
CA LEU A 208 -7.65 -25.91 22.82
C LEU A 208 -6.81 -25.34 23.98
N ASN A 209 -7.43 -25.13 25.13
CA ASN A 209 -6.81 -24.64 26.36
C ASN A 209 -5.84 -23.45 26.16
N PRO A 210 -6.26 -22.35 25.51
CA PRO A 210 -5.42 -21.15 25.41
C PRO A 210 -5.12 -20.57 26.79
N ALA A 211 -4.01 -19.85 26.92
CA ALA A 211 -3.74 -19.10 28.13
C ALA A 211 -4.86 -18.07 28.37
N ARG A 212 -5.23 -17.91 29.67
CA ARG A 212 -6.36 -17.06 30.05
C ARG A 212 -6.17 -15.63 29.58
N ASN A 213 -7.18 -15.09 28.91
CA ASN A 213 -7.21 -13.73 28.32
C ASN A 213 -6.14 -13.49 27.27
N THR A 214 -5.52 -14.54 26.72
CA THR A 214 -4.55 -14.46 25.64
C THR A 214 -5.15 -15.06 24.39
N ARG A 215 -5.04 -14.35 23.31
CA ARG A 215 -5.46 -14.84 21.99
C ARG A 215 -4.34 -15.69 21.41
N GLU A 216 -4.56 -16.97 21.29
CA GLU A 216 -3.56 -17.91 20.80
C GLU A 216 -3.96 -18.53 19.46
N LYS A 217 -2.99 -18.70 18.60
CA LYS A 217 -3.10 -19.50 17.37
C LYS A 217 -2.72 -20.92 17.70
N LEU A 218 -3.67 -21.84 17.60
CA LEU A 218 -3.54 -23.26 17.94
C LEU A 218 -3.76 -24.11 16.71
N LEU A 219 -3.41 -25.38 16.74
CA LEU A 219 -3.53 -26.30 15.62
C LEU A 219 -4.51 -27.42 15.98
N LEU A 220 -5.60 -27.60 15.18
CA LEU A 220 -6.46 -28.76 15.26
C LEU A 220 -5.76 -29.94 14.57
N PRO A 221 -5.36 -30.98 15.27
CA PRO A 221 -4.61 -32.09 14.67
C PRO A 221 -5.52 -32.93 13.77
N LEU A 222 -5.13 -33.08 12.51
CA LEU A 222 -5.83 -33.90 11.53
C LEU A 222 -5.13 -35.22 11.24
N ARG A 223 -3.87 -35.36 11.64
CA ARG A 223 -2.98 -36.45 11.25
C ARG A 223 -3.49 -37.85 11.65
N ASP A 224 -4.11 -37.97 12.80
CA ASP A 224 -4.56 -39.25 13.34
C ASP A 224 -6.01 -39.58 12.95
N ILE A 225 -6.67 -38.70 12.23
CA ILE A 225 -8.07 -38.85 11.82
C ILE A 225 -8.14 -39.50 10.45
N LYS A 226 -8.34 -40.83 10.43
CA LYS A 226 -8.32 -41.63 9.19
C LYS A 226 -9.21 -41.08 8.04
N PRO A 227 -10.47 -40.66 8.28
CA PRO A 227 -11.29 -40.08 7.21
C PRO A 227 -10.69 -38.83 6.57
N LEU A 228 -9.87 -38.09 7.29
CA LEU A 228 -9.20 -36.85 6.82
C LEU A 228 -7.80 -37.10 6.24
N GLN A 229 -7.42 -38.36 5.97
CA GLN A 229 -6.18 -38.72 5.26
C GLN A 229 -6.41 -38.89 3.75
N GLN A 230 -7.66 -38.89 3.29
CA GLN A 230 -7.97 -38.99 1.86
C GLN A 230 -7.88 -37.61 1.20
N SER A 231 -7.27 -37.58 0.02
CA SER A 231 -7.26 -36.35 -0.80
C SER A 231 -8.66 -35.91 -1.17
N GLY A 232 -8.87 -34.61 -1.26
CA GLY A 232 -10.17 -34.03 -1.61
C GLY A 232 -10.37 -32.61 -1.07
N VAL A 233 -11.57 -32.09 -1.31
CA VAL A 233 -12.00 -30.77 -0.82
C VAL A 233 -12.90 -30.96 0.38
N TYR A 234 -12.60 -30.27 1.47
CA TYR A 234 -13.28 -30.41 2.75
C TYR A 234 -13.77 -29.07 3.28
N ILE A 235 -14.80 -29.14 4.12
CA ILE A 235 -15.28 -28.02 4.93
C ILE A 235 -15.24 -28.45 6.39
N ALA A 236 -14.61 -27.61 7.22
CA ALA A 236 -14.70 -27.73 8.66
C ALA A 236 -15.69 -26.70 9.20
N VAL A 237 -16.61 -27.12 10.05
CA VAL A 237 -17.56 -26.26 10.77
C VAL A 237 -17.33 -26.46 12.25
N MET A 238 -17.03 -25.37 12.96
CA MET A 238 -16.57 -25.40 14.36
C MET A 238 -17.52 -24.62 15.27
N ASN A 239 -17.87 -25.27 16.38
CA ASN A 239 -18.69 -24.69 17.44
C ASN A 239 -17.91 -24.68 18.76
N GLN A 240 -18.13 -23.68 19.61
CA GLN A 240 -17.68 -23.74 21.01
C GLN A 240 -18.47 -24.86 21.72
N ALA A 241 -17.76 -25.78 22.37
CA ALA A 241 -18.39 -26.91 23.03
C ALA A 241 -19.35 -26.47 24.15
N GLY A 242 -20.57 -27.02 24.16
CA GLY A 242 -21.60 -26.71 25.14
C GLY A 242 -22.31 -25.36 24.95
N HIS A 243 -22.04 -24.62 23.89
CA HIS A 243 -22.71 -23.37 23.57
C HIS A 243 -23.47 -23.49 22.25
N TYR A 244 -24.69 -22.93 22.23
CA TYR A 244 -25.47 -22.81 21.01
C TYR A 244 -25.21 -21.45 20.39
N ASN A 245 -24.65 -21.47 19.16
CA ASN A 245 -24.46 -20.28 18.35
C ASN A 245 -25.35 -20.34 17.12
N TYR A 246 -25.93 -19.21 16.72
CA TYR A 246 -26.73 -19.11 15.49
C TYR A 246 -25.85 -19.31 14.24
N SER A 247 -24.59 -18.86 14.30
CA SER A 247 -23.60 -18.96 13.24
C SER A 247 -22.30 -19.57 13.80
N ASN A 248 -21.73 -20.50 13.07
CA ASN A 248 -20.57 -21.29 13.44
C ASN A 248 -19.38 -20.94 12.53
N ALA A 249 -18.20 -20.93 13.07
CA ALA A 249 -16.98 -20.70 12.27
C ALA A 249 -16.81 -21.83 11.25
N ALA A 250 -16.50 -21.48 10.01
CA ALA A 250 -16.32 -22.43 8.93
C ALA A 250 -15.10 -22.11 8.07
N THR A 251 -14.46 -23.13 7.54
CA THR A 251 -13.36 -22.98 6.59
C THR A 251 -13.38 -24.07 5.53
N LEU A 252 -13.05 -23.69 4.29
CA LEU A 252 -12.77 -24.59 3.19
C LEU A 252 -11.29 -24.95 3.21
N PHE A 253 -10.93 -26.22 3.03
CA PHE A 253 -9.55 -26.64 2.84
C PHE A 253 -9.46 -27.82 1.88
N THR A 254 -8.32 -27.94 1.25
CA THR A 254 -8.04 -28.97 0.25
C THR A 254 -6.86 -29.83 0.69
N LEU A 255 -6.99 -31.14 0.63
CA LEU A 255 -5.92 -32.09 0.79
C LEU A 255 -5.41 -32.54 -0.57
N SER A 256 -4.27 -32.01 -1.02
CA SER A 256 -3.71 -32.30 -2.35
C SER A 256 -2.20 -32.08 -2.38
N ASP A 257 -1.51 -32.82 -3.27
CA ASP A 257 -0.10 -32.58 -3.60
C ASP A 257 0.07 -31.74 -4.88
N ILE A 258 -1.05 -31.33 -5.53
CA ILE A 258 -0.97 -30.57 -6.77
C ILE A 258 -0.75 -29.10 -6.44
N GLY A 259 0.46 -28.61 -6.67
CA GLY A 259 0.79 -27.19 -6.72
C GLY A 259 0.35 -26.61 -8.04
N LEU A 260 -0.14 -25.35 -8.03
CA LEU A 260 -0.76 -24.72 -9.17
C LEU A 260 -0.38 -23.26 -9.26
N SER A 261 0.13 -22.83 -10.42
CA SER A 261 0.31 -21.44 -10.80
C SER A 261 -0.22 -21.18 -12.20
N ALA A 262 -0.69 -19.96 -12.45
CA ALA A 262 -1.26 -19.58 -13.72
C ALA A 262 -0.82 -18.19 -14.14
N HIS A 263 -0.42 -18.02 -15.40
CA HIS A 263 -0.19 -16.75 -16.05
C HIS A 263 -1.39 -16.46 -16.95
N ARG A 264 -2.14 -15.40 -16.63
CA ARG A 264 -3.31 -14.97 -17.41
C ARG A 264 -2.94 -13.80 -18.32
N TYR A 265 -3.06 -14.03 -19.60
CA TYR A 265 -2.98 -13.04 -20.67
C TYR A 265 -4.39 -12.64 -21.12
N HIS A 266 -4.51 -11.84 -22.15
CA HIS A 266 -5.82 -11.32 -22.61
C HIS A 266 -6.88 -12.39 -22.86
N ASN A 267 -6.53 -13.44 -23.61
CA ASN A 267 -7.46 -14.54 -23.98
C ASN A 267 -6.83 -15.93 -23.80
N ARG A 268 -5.78 -16.03 -23.02
CA ARG A 268 -4.99 -17.23 -22.83
C ARG A 268 -4.57 -17.36 -21.36
N LEU A 269 -4.57 -18.57 -20.86
CA LEU A 269 -3.96 -18.96 -19.58
C LEU A 269 -2.92 -20.03 -19.83
N ASP A 270 -1.74 -19.83 -19.29
CA ASP A 270 -0.69 -20.83 -19.20
C ASP A 270 -0.57 -21.27 -17.73
N ILE A 271 -0.77 -22.56 -17.51
CA ILE A 271 -0.91 -23.13 -16.17
C ILE A 271 0.20 -24.13 -15.96
N PHE A 272 0.84 -24.05 -14.80
CA PHE A 272 1.92 -24.94 -14.40
C PHE A 272 1.52 -25.74 -13.17
N THR A 273 1.69 -27.04 -13.24
CA THR A 273 1.35 -28.00 -12.20
C THR A 273 2.60 -28.68 -11.67
N GLN A 274 2.79 -28.64 -10.34
CA GLN A 274 3.99 -29.14 -9.65
C GLN A 274 3.58 -29.93 -8.40
N SER A 275 4.43 -30.84 -7.96
CA SER A 275 4.25 -31.49 -6.66
C SER A 275 4.63 -30.54 -5.52
N LEU A 276 3.79 -30.45 -4.51
CA LEU A 276 4.08 -29.72 -3.27
C LEU A 276 5.08 -30.48 -2.39
N GLU A 277 5.21 -31.80 -2.58
CA GLU A 277 6.11 -32.65 -1.80
C GLU A 277 7.57 -32.50 -2.25
N ASP A 278 7.85 -32.47 -3.57
CA ASP A 278 9.20 -32.45 -4.11
C ASP A 278 9.49 -31.32 -5.13
N GLY A 279 8.48 -30.53 -5.48
CA GLY A 279 8.59 -29.41 -6.43
C GLY A 279 8.68 -29.84 -7.90
N ALA A 280 8.64 -31.15 -8.23
CA ALA A 280 8.75 -31.62 -9.60
C ALA A 280 7.47 -31.33 -10.42
N ALA A 281 7.65 -31.13 -11.73
CA ALA A 281 6.53 -30.97 -12.66
C ALA A 281 5.62 -32.20 -12.64
N GLN A 282 4.30 -31.97 -12.66
CA GLN A 282 3.29 -33.03 -12.69
C GLN A 282 2.61 -33.09 -14.05
N SER A 283 2.84 -34.18 -14.79
CA SER A 283 2.17 -34.45 -16.08
C SER A 283 0.81 -35.13 -15.89
N GLY A 284 -0.07 -34.95 -16.88
CA GLY A 284 -1.36 -35.65 -16.91
C GLY A 284 -2.37 -35.16 -15.85
N VAL A 285 -2.17 -33.96 -15.34
CA VAL A 285 -3.15 -33.25 -14.49
C VAL A 285 -4.22 -32.69 -15.41
N THR A 286 -5.48 -33.04 -15.18
CA THR A 286 -6.61 -32.43 -15.89
C THR A 286 -6.89 -31.05 -15.29
N VAL A 287 -6.76 -30.04 -16.11
CA VAL A 287 -6.99 -28.63 -15.74
C VAL A 287 -8.29 -28.18 -16.41
N THR A 288 -9.29 -27.82 -15.61
CA THR A 288 -10.61 -27.39 -16.06
C THR A 288 -10.84 -25.94 -15.67
N LEU A 289 -11.17 -25.09 -16.64
CA LEU A 289 -11.50 -23.69 -16.45
C LEU A 289 -12.99 -23.49 -16.30
N LEU A 290 -13.43 -22.83 -15.23
CA LEU A 290 -14.84 -22.61 -14.93
C LEU A 290 -15.18 -21.12 -14.91
N ASN A 291 -16.43 -20.79 -15.28
CA ASN A 291 -16.99 -19.46 -15.06
C ASN A 291 -17.55 -19.31 -13.62
N ASP A 292 -18.10 -18.15 -13.32
CA ASP A 292 -18.73 -17.82 -12.02
C ASP A 292 -19.93 -18.69 -11.63
N LYS A 293 -20.53 -19.39 -12.63
CA LYS A 293 -21.66 -20.33 -12.45
C LYS A 293 -21.23 -21.80 -12.35
N GLY A 294 -19.90 -22.04 -12.33
CA GLY A 294 -19.35 -23.39 -12.29
C GLY A 294 -19.46 -24.17 -13.61
N GLN A 295 -19.71 -23.48 -14.74
CA GLN A 295 -19.76 -24.11 -16.05
C GLN A 295 -18.36 -24.20 -16.67
N THR A 296 -18.02 -25.32 -17.26
CA THR A 296 -16.73 -25.51 -17.95
C THR A 296 -16.63 -24.64 -19.19
N LEU A 297 -15.55 -23.83 -19.22
CA LEU A 297 -15.19 -22.99 -20.36
C LEU A 297 -14.18 -23.68 -21.29
N ALA A 298 -13.17 -24.31 -20.70
CA ALA A 298 -12.12 -25.02 -21.40
C ALA A 298 -11.52 -26.12 -20.50
N GLU A 299 -10.87 -27.11 -21.10
CA GLU A 299 -10.17 -28.18 -20.41
C GLU A 299 -8.93 -28.61 -21.17
N ALA A 300 -7.84 -28.91 -20.47
CA ALA A 300 -6.61 -29.45 -21.02
C ALA A 300 -5.91 -30.34 -20.00
N ASN A 301 -5.01 -31.20 -20.46
CA ASN A 301 -4.13 -31.96 -19.58
C ASN A 301 -2.72 -31.35 -19.60
N SER A 302 -2.05 -31.34 -18.44
CA SER A 302 -0.66 -30.93 -18.38
C SER A 302 0.24 -31.93 -19.13
N ASP A 303 1.22 -31.40 -19.83
CA ASP A 303 2.24 -32.14 -20.57
C ASP A 303 3.33 -32.73 -19.64
N ALA A 304 4.40 -33.26 -20.25
CA ALA A 304 5.50 -33.86 -19.50
C ALA A 304 6.20 -32.89 -18.55
N ASP A 305 6.18 -31.62 -18.86
CA ASP A 305 6.82 -30.54 -18.08
C ASP A 305 5.81 -29.83 -17.15
N GLY A 306 4.62 -30.41 -16.96
CA GLY A 306 3.59 -29.90 -16.07
C GLY A 306 2.83 -28.67 -16.61
N HIS A 307 2.99 -28.34 -17.89
CA HIS A 307 2.35 -27.16 -18.50
C HIS A 307 1.04 -27.52 -19.20
N ALA A 308 0.02 -26.71 -19.01
CA ALA A 308 -1.24 -26.76 -19.73
C ALA A 308 -1.60 -25.38 -20.28
N LYS A 309 -2.01 -25.31 -21.53
CA LYS A 309 -2.49 -24.10 -22.19
C LYS A 309 -3.99 -24.15 -22.38
N LEU A 310 -4.70 -23.11 -21.92
CA LEU A 310 -6.11 -22.91 -22.12
C LEU A 310 -6.38 -21.59 -22.82
N GLU A 311 -7.31 -21.58 -23.76
CA GLU A 311 -7.73 -20.36 -24.47
C GLU A 311 -9.23 -20.16 -24.25
N THR A 312 -9.65 -18.95 -23.95
CA THR A 312 -11.04 -18.55 -23.78
C THR A 312 -11.22 -17.06 -23.99
N ASP A 313 -12.30 -16.69 -24.65
CA ASP A 313 -12.80 -15.32 -24.79
C ASP A 313 -13.81 -14.96 -23.68
N LYS A 314 -14.12 -15.91 -22.80
CA LYS A 314 -15.07 -15.75 -21.69
C LYS A 314 -14.34 -15.46 -20.39
N GLU A 315 -15.00 -14.72 -19.53
CA GLU A 315 -14.47 -14.46 -18.20
C GLU A 315 -14.41 -15.75 -17.39
N ALA A 316 -13.20 -16.10 -16.98
CA ALA A 316 -12.90 -17.25 -16.15
C ALA A 316 -12.88 -16.85 -14.68
N ALA A 317 -13.45 -17.71 -13.82
CA ALA A 317 -13.54 -17.46 -12.38
C ALA A 317 -12.69 -18.42 -11.55
N LEU A 318 -12.53 -19.67 -12.01
CA LEU A 318 -11.92 -20.73 -11.21
C LEU A 318 -11.17 -21.72 -12.11
N ILE A 319 -9.99 -22.14 -11.63
CA ILE A 319 -9.27 -23.29 -12.20
C ILE A 319 -9.38 -24.47 -11.23
N LEU A 320 -9.78 -25.63 -11.75
CA LEU A 320 -9.70 -26.93 -11.06
C LEU A 320 -8.57 -27.74 -11.69
N ALA A 321 -7.65 -28.24 -10.87
CA ALA A 321 -6.61 -29.18 -11.30
C ALA A 321 -6.81 -30.52 -10.61
N SER A 322 -7.02 -31.58 -11.36
CA SER A 322 -7.38 -32.91 -10.83
C SER A 322 -6.51 -34.01 -11.41
N LYS A 323 -6.04 -34.93 -10.52
CA LYS A 323 -5.30 -36.13 -10.90
C LYS A 323 -5.40 -37.17 -9.78
N ASP A 324 -5.70 -38.43 -10.11
CA ASP A 324 -5.66 -39.56 -9.18
C ASP A 324 -6.49 -39.35 -7.89
N GLY A 325 -7.65 -38.71 -8.02
CA GLY A 325 -8.53 -38.40 -6.88
C GLY A 325 -8.14 -37.18 -6.06
N GLN A 326 -7.02 -36.51 -6.38
CA GLN A 326 -6.62 -35.23 -5.82
C GLN A 326 -7.25 -34.10 -6.62
N THR A 327 -7.56 -33.00 -5.95
CA THR A 327 -8.06 -31.80 -6.61
C THR A 327 -7.50 -30.58 -5.91
N THR A 328 -7.04 -29.63 -6.70
CA THR A 328 -6.61 -28.30 -6.24
C THR A 328 -7.41 -27.22 -6.93
N LEU A 329 -7.66 -26.14 -6.22
CA LEU A 329 -8.50 -25.03 -6.65
C LEU A 329 -7.64 -23.77 -6.73
N LEU A 330 -7.79 -22.98 -7.81
CA LEU A 330 -7.22 -21.65 -7.91
C LEU A 330 -8.31 -20.66 -8.32
N ASP A 331 -8.64 -19.74 -7.42
CA ASP A 331 -9.64 -18.71 -7.65
C ASP A 331 -9.05 -17.51 -8.39
N LEU A 332 -9.53 -17.24 -9.59
CA LEU A 332 -9.13 -16.10 -10.43
C LEU A 332 -9.88 -14.81 -10.10
N LYS A 333 -10.84 -14.83 -9.16
CA LYS A 333 -11.50 -13.63 -8.64
C LYS A 333 -10.68 -12.97 -7.54
N LEU A 334 -9.78 -13.72 -6.89
CA LEU A 334 -8.82 -13.16 -5.95
C LEU A 334 -7.82 -12.27 -6.69
N PRO A 335 -7.23 -11.28 -6.01
CA PRO A 335 -6.19 -10.47 -6.62
C PRO A 335 -5.04 -11.34 -7.14
N ALA A 336 -4.52 -11.00 -8.32
CA ALA A 336 -3.27 -11.54 -8.82
C ALA A 336 -2.12 -11.21 -7.86
N LEU A 337 -0.99 -11.88 -8.00
CA LEU A 337 0.21 -11.56 -7.22
C LEU A 337 0.57 -10.09 -7.37
N ASP A 338 0.91 -9.45 -6.27
CA ASP A 338 1.45 -8.09 -6.29
C ASP A 338 2.88 -8.12 -6.82
N LEU A 339 3.04 -7.57 -8.01
CA LEU A 339 4.32 -7.48 -8.72
C LEU A 339 4.92 -6.07 -8.67
N ALA A 340 4.34 -5.15 -7.87
CA ALA A 340 4.75 -3.74 -7.81
C ALA A 340 6.21 -3.52 -7.34
N GLU A 341 6.82 -4.53 -6.74
CA GLU A 341 8.22 -4.50 -6.34
C GLU A 341 9.22 -4.75 -7.48
N PHE A 342 8.73 -5.25 -8.63
CA PHE A 342 9.53 -5.46 -9.82
C PHE A 342 9.43 -4.25 -10.75
N ASP A 343 10.47 -4.03 -11.53
CA ASP A 343 10.43 -2.99 -12.56
C ASP A 343 9.59 -3.46 -13.76
N ILE A 344 8.27 -3.28 -13.65
CA ILE A 344 7.27 -3.69 -14.64
C ILE A 344 6.52 -2.52 -15.27
N ALA A 345 6.95 -1.30 -14.98
CA ALA A 345 6.35 -0.08 -15.52
C ALA A 345 6.57 0.06 -17.02
N GLY A 346 5.82 0.93 -17.66
CA GLY A 346 5.94 1.23 -19.07
C GLY A 346 4.60 1.37 -19.79
N SER A 347 4.64 1.68 -21.07
CA SER A 347 3.45 1.75 -21.92
C SER A 347 2.92 0.34 -22.21
N PRO A 348 1.59 0.17 -22.46
CA PRO A 348 1.05 -1.14 -22.83
C PRO A 348 1.68 -1.72 -24.10
N GLY A 349 1.94 -3.04 -24.13
CA GLY A 349 2.49 -3.76 -25.27
C GLY A 349 1.42 -4.14 -26.31
N TYR A 350 0.87 -3.16 -27.04
CA TYR A 350 -0.12 -3.44 -28.07
C TYR A 350 0.51 -3.93 -29.38
N SER A 351 -0.20 -4.78 -30.11
CA SER A 351 0.23 -5.24 -31.45
C SER A 351 0.32 -4.12 -32.49
N LYS A 352 -0.50 -3.06 -32.30
CA LYS A 352 -0.42 -1.81 -33.03
C LYS A 352 -0.16 -0.67 -32.04
N GLN A 353 0.95 0.01 -32.21
CA GLN A 353 1.33 1.16 -31.38
C GLN A 353 1.10 2.45 -32.17
N PHE A 354 0.22 3.30 -31.67
CA PHE A 354 -0.05 4.61 -32.27
C PHE A 354 0.40 5.69 -31.29
N PHE A 355 1.54 6.28 -31.59
CA PHE A 355 2.11 7.37 -30.82
C PHE A 355 1.56 8.70 -31.29
N MET A 356 0.93 9.44 -30.42
CA MET A 356 0.35 10.75 -30.66
C MET A 356 1.12 11.84 -29.92
N PHE A 357 1.34 12.96 -30.58
CA PHE A 357 2.01 14.10 -29.99
C PHE A 357 1.64 15.40 -30.71
N GLY A 358 1.67 16.49 -29.96
CA GLY A 358 1.51 17.84 -30.49
C GLY A 358 2.76 18.68 -30.27
N PRO A 359 2.84 19.88 -30.85
CA PRO A 359 3.92 20.82 -30.53
C PRO A 359 3.77 21.41 -29.11
N ARG A 360 2.57 21.37 -28.55
CA ARG A 360 2.20 21.80 -27.19
C ARG A 360 0.91 21.11 -26.75
N ASP A 361 0.61 21.17 -25.48
CA ASP A 361 -0.59 20.60 -24.86
C ASP A 361 -1.59 21.66 -24.35
N LEU A 362 -1.28 22.95 -24.47
CA LEU A 362 -2.13 24.06 -24.02
C LEU A 362 -2.52 24.97 -25.17
N TYR A 363 -3.83 25.20 -25.33
CA TYR A 363 -4.43 26.00 -26.40
C TYR A 363 -5.47 26.97 -25.84
N ARG A 364 -5.73 28.06 -26.56
CA ARG A 364 -6.86 28.97 -26.27
C ARG A 364 -8.06 28.58 -27.10
N PRO A 365 -9.28 28.96 -26.66
CA PRO A 365 -10.43 29.01 -27.56
C PRO A 365 -10.10 29.80 -28.83
N GLY A 366 -10.52 29.31 -30.00
CA GLY A 366 -10.22 29.88 -31.31
C GLY A 366 -8.88 29.49 -31.93
N GLU A 367 -7.98 28.83 -31.20
CA GLU A 367 -6.71 28.33 -31.76
C GLU A 367 -6.87 26.96 -32.45
N THR A 368 -5.86 26.61 -33.25
CA THR A 368 -5.85 25.31 -33.94
C THR A 368 -4.95 24.33 -33.20
N VAL A 369 -5.54 23.23 -32.72
CA VAL A 369 -4.83 22.09 -32.14
C VAL A 369 -4.16 21.31 -33.27
N ILE A 370 -2.88 21.04 -33.14
CA ILE A 370 -2.08 20.28 -34.09
C ILE A 370 -1.72 18.94 -33.47
N LEU A 371 -2.19 17.86 -34.08
CA LEU A 371 -1.84 16.50 -33.68
C LEU A 371 -1.03 15.82 -34.76
N ASN A 372 0.03 15.15 -34.36
CA ASN A 372 0.82 14.25 -35.19
C ASN A 372 0.75 12.84 -34.62
N GLY A 373 0.79 11.84 -35.51
CA GLY A 373 0.74 10.45 -35.13
C GLY A 373 1.69 9.56 -35.92
N LEU A 374 2.26 8.58 -35.26
CA LEU A 374 3.08 7.54 -35.87
C LEU A 374 2.49 6.19 -35.54
N LEU A 375 2.24 5.35 -36.54
CA LEU A 375 1.71 4.00 -36.37
C LEU A 375 2.80 2.96 -36.63
N ARG A 376 3.02 2.09 -35.65
CA ARG A 376 4.05 1.04 -35.67
C ARG A 376 3.46 -0.29 -35.18
N ASP A 377 4.10 -1.40 -35.54
CA ASP A 377 3.83 -2.71 -34.94
C ASP A 377 4.49 -2.86 -33.55
N SER A 378 4.37 -4.03 -32.97
CA SER A 378 4.97 -4.35 -31.63
C SER A 378 6.50 -4.34 -31.63
N ASP A 379 7.15 -4.40 -32.81
CA ASP A 379 8.60 -4.29 -33.02
C ASP A 379 9.04 -2.85 -33.38
N GLY A 380 8.13 -1.89 -33.36
CA GLY A 380 8.40 -0.50 -33.74
C GLY A 380 8.57 -0.28 -35.25
N LYS A 381 8.24 -1.25 -36.11
CA LYS A 381 8.29 -1.10 -37.55
C LYS A 381 7.07 -0.37 -38.11
N PRO A 382 7.24 0.43 -39.17
CA PRO A 382 6.10 1.04 -39.87
C PRO A 382 5.12 -0.04 -40.33
N LEU A 383 3.85 0.14 -40.00
CA LEU A 383 2.76 -0.65 -40.57
C LEU A 383 2.42 -0.13 -42.00
N PRO A 384 1.83 -0.99 -42.86
CA PRO A 384 1.24 -0.51 -44.11
C PRO A 384 0.30 0.65 -43.87
N ALA A 385 0.23 1.58 -44.84
CA ALA A 385 -0.66 2.73 -44.74
C ALA A 385 -2.11 2.27 -44.54
N GLN A 386 -2.72 2.67 -43.43
CA GLN A 386 -4.08 2.35 -43.07
C GLN A 386 -4.77 3.56 -42.43
N PRO A 387 -6.11 3.70 -42.57
CA PRO A 387 -6.82 4.78 -41.94
C PRO A 387 -6.83 4.64 -40.42
N VAL A 388 -6.75 5.77 -39.73
CA VAL A 388 -6.94 5.85 -38.25
C VAL A 388 -8.15 6.75 -37.98
N LYS A 389 -9.12 6.26 -37.22
CA LYS A 389 -10.27 7.05 -36.78
C LYS A 389 -9.87 7.85 -35.55
N LEU A 390 -10.13 9.16 -35.59
CA LEU A 390 -9.92 10.07 -34.48
C LEU A 390 -11.28 10.65 -34.04
N ASP A 391 -11.56 10.58 -32.74
CA ASP A 391 -12.67 11.26 -32.11
C ASP A 391 -12.12 12.36 -31.22
N VAL A 392 -12.52 13.60 -31.44
CA VAL A 392 -12.22 14.73 -30.55
C VAL A 392 -13.31 14.79 -29.47
N LEU A 393 -12.90 14.71 -28.21
CA LEU A 393 -13.80 14.68 -27.04
C LEU A 393 -13.64 15.98 -26.25
N ARG A 394 -14.79 16.56 -25.87
CA ARG A 394 -14.88 17.71 -24.97
C ARG A 394 -14.59 17.29 -23.54
N PRO A 395 -14.38 18.24 -22.60
CA PRO A 395 -14.23 17.96 -21.18
C PRO A 395 -15.40 17.19 -20.54
N ASP A 396 -16.61 17.33 -21.11
CA ASP A 396 -17.81 16.59 -20.68
C ASP A 396 -17.88 15.15 -21.25
N GLY A 397 -16.86 14.73 -22.01
CA GLY A 397 -16.78 13.41 -22.65
C GLY A 397 -17.57 13.29 -23.96
N GLN A 398 -18.29 14.34 -24.40
CA GLN A 398 -19.02 14.31 -25.65
C GLN A 398 -18.07 14.44 -26.86
N VAL A 399 -18.40 13.69 -27.93
CA VAL A 399 -17.64 13.76 -29.17
C VAL A 399 -17.97 15.06 -29.90
N ALA A 400 -16.97 15.93 -30.01
CA ALA A 400 -17.09 17.18 -30.79
C ALA A 400 -16.93 16.97 -32.30
N ARG A 401 -16.05 16.04 -32.69
CA ARG A 401 -15.77 15.70 -34.09
C ARG A 401 -15.21 14.29 -34.22
N THR A 402 -15.62 13.61 -35.27
CA THR A 402 -15.02 12.35 -35.73
C THR A 402 -14.40 12.56 -37.11
N VAL A 403 -13.22 12.05 -37.31
CA VAL A 403 -12.50 12.10 -38.60
C VAL A 403 -11.71 10.81 -38.83
N VAL A 404 -11.50 10.48 -40.11
CA VAL A 404 -10.62 9.38 -40.50
C VAL A 404 -9.41 10.00 -41.22
N VAL A 405 -8.23 9.72 -40.67
CA VAL A 405 -6.96 10.29 -41.18
C VAL A 405 -6.14 9.22 -41.85
N GLN A 406 -5.61 9.57 -43.03
CA GLN A 406 -4.66 8.75 -43.75
C GLN A 406 -3.23 9.26 -43.53
N PRO A 407 -2.21 8.39 -43.49
CA PRO A 407 -0.83 8.83 -43.33
C PRO A 407 -0.27 9.42 -44.63
N GLU A 408 0.54 10.44 -44.47
CA GLU A 408 1.40 10.98 -45.55
C GLU A 408 2.86 10.72 -45.18
N ASN A 409 3.57 9.92 -45.97
CA ASN A 409 4.94 9.47 -45.69
C ASN A 409 5.09 8.82 -44.27
N GLY A 410 4.06 8.09 -43.80
CA GLY A 410 4.05 7.43 -42.52
C GLY A 410 3.68 8.32 -41.33
N LEU A 411 3.40 9.61 -41.55
CA LEU A 411 2.97 10.57 -40.55
C LEU A 411 1.46 10.83 -40.69
N TYR A 412 0.71 10.66 -39.62
CA TYR A 412 -0.69 11.06 -39.48
C TYR A 412 -0.73 12.49 -38.98
N ARG A 413 -1.34 13.40 -39.74
CA ARG A 413 -1.47 14.81 -39.35
C ARG A 413 -2.94 15.19 -39.28
N PHE A 414 -3.30 15.83 -38.19
CA PHE A 414 -4.65 16.29 -37.94
C PHE A 414 -4.64 17.67 -37.29
N ASN A 415 -5.36 18.57 -37.90
CA ASN A 415 -5.55 19.93 -37.37
C ASN A 415 -7.02 20.11 -36.97
N TYR A 416 -7.25 20.55 -35.73
CA TYR A 416 -8.58 20.82 -35.21
C TYR A 416 -8.68 22.27 -34.74
N SER A 417 -9.47 23.05 -35.41
CA SER A 417 -9.73 24.44 -35.04
C SER A 417 -10.78 24.47 -33.95
N LEU A 418 -10.40 25.00 -32.80
CA LEU A 418 -11.30 25.26 -31.68
C LEU A 418 -12.19 26.46 -32.02
N ASP A 419 -13.44 26.36 -31.62
CA ASP A 419 -14.34 27.52 -31.70
C ASP A 419 -13.90 28.61 -30.73
N GLY A 420 -14.19 29.90 -31.02
CA GLY A 420 -13.87 30.99 -30.10
C GLY A 420 -14.59 30.92 -28.74
N GLY A 421 -15.66 30.15 -28.65
CA GLY A 421 -16.38 29.82 -27.41
C GLY A 421 -16.13 28.36 -26.94
N ALA A 422 -15.04 27.73 -27.35
CA ALA A 422 -14.76 26.36 -26.92
C ALA A 422 -14.70 26.23 -25.40
N GLN A 423 -15.31 25.17 -24.88
CA GLN A 423 -15.31 24.88 -23.46
C GLN A 423 -13.87 24.75 -22.92
N THR A 424 -13.59 25.45 -21.83
CA THR A 424 -12.30 25.31 -21.14
C THR A 424 -12.23 24.01 -20.36
N GLY A 425 -11.02 23.49 -20.18
CA GLY A 425 -10.74 22.23 -19.46
C GLY A 425 -9.94 21.26 -20.29
N MET A 426 -9.91 20.00 -19.84
CA MET A 426 -9.15 18.93 -20.49
C MET A 426 -9.95 18.31 -21.63
N TRP A 427 -9.41 18.38 -22.82
CA TRP A 427 -9.91 17.75 -24.04
C TRP A 427 -9.08 16.51 -24.36
N HIS A 428 -9.69 15.57 -25.06
CA HIS A 428 -9.03 14.34 -25.46
C HIS A 428 -9.16 14.10 -26.97
N ILE A 429 -8.13 13.53 -27.58
CA ILE A 429 -8.27 12.95 -28.91
C ILE A 429 -8.10 11.44 -28.75
N ARG A 430 -9.15 10.71 -29.06
CA ARG A 430 -9.20 9.25 -29.01
C ARG A 430 -8.94 8.67 -30.39
N ALA A 431 -7.91 7.85 -30.50
CA ALA A 431 -7.56 7.14 -31.72
C ALA A 431 -8.00 5.68 -31.69
N ASN A 432 -8.55 5.20 -32.79
CA ASN A 432 -8.88 3.80 -33.02
C ASN A 432 -8.19 3.32 -34.30
N THR A 433 -7.33 2.30 -34.15
CA THR A 433 -6.56 1.68 -35.24
C THR A 433 -7.20 0.38 -35.74
N GLY A 434 -8.45 0.08 -35.32
CA GLY A 434 -9.19 -1.10 -35.75
C GLY A 434 -8.88 -2.37 -34.94
N ASP A 435 -8.25 -2.23 -33.75
CA ASP A 435 -7.87 -3.34 -32.86
C ASP A 435 -8.63 -3.31 -31.53
N ASN A 436 -9.75 -2.59 -31.44
CA ASN A 436 -10.55 -2.40 -30.23
C ASN A 436 -9.80 -1.76 -29.03
N GLN A 437 -8.54 -1.35 -29.23
CA GLN A 437 -7.78 -0.62 -28.22
C GLN A 437 -7.99 0.88 -28.38
N GLN A 438 -8.21 1.56 -27.25
CA GLN A 438 -8.36 3.02 -27.23
C GLN A 438 -7.03 3.65 -26.83
N ARG A 439 -6.64 4.69 -27.56
CA ARG A 439 -5.46 5.50 -27.30
C ARG A 439 -5.89 6.94 -27.19
N LEU A 440 -5.50 7.59 -26.13
CA LEU A 440 -5.88 8.97 -25.81
C LEU A 440 -4.64 9.87 -25.91
N TRP A 441 -4.84 11.06 -26.41
CA TRP A 441 -3.93 12.18 -26.29
C TRP A 441 -4.68 13.34 -25.70
N ASP A 442 -4.14 13.95 -24.64
CA ASP A 442 -4.77 14.95 -23.84
C ASP A 442 -4.21 16.33 -24.14
N PHE A 443 -5.06 17.35 -24.14
CA PHE A 443 -4.66 18.73 -24.25
C PHE A 443 -5.62 19.62 -23.47
N HIS A 444 -5.10 20.76 -23.00
CA HIS A 444 -5.87 21.73 -22.23
C HIS A 444 -6.34 22.87 -23.14
N VAL A 445 -7.57 23.29 -22.92
CA VAL A 445 -8.11 24.51 -23.51
C VAL A 445 -8.40 25.47 -22.37
N GLU A 446 -7.66 26.58 -22.34
CA GLU A 446 -7.78 27.57 -21.28
C GLU A 446 -7.51 28.97 -21.83
N ASP A 447 -8.06 29.99 -21.14
CA ASP A 447 -7.76 31.38 -21.45
C ASP A 447 -6.52 31.77 -20.61
N PHE A 448 -5.36 31.68 -21.22
CA PHE A 448 -4.08 31.91 -20.55
C PHE A 448 -3.27 33.06 -21.15
N MET A 449 -2.41 33.67 -20.35
CA MET A 449 -1.33 34.53 -20.83
C MET A 449 0.01 33.80 -20.65
N PRO A 450 0.88 33.76 -21.68
CA PRO A 450 2.21 33.16 -21.57
C PRO A 450 3.04 33.84 -20.47
N GLU A 451 3.85 33.07 -19.77
CA GLU A 451 4.88 33.65 -18.91
C GLU A 451 5.89 34.45 -19.74
N ARG A 452 6.20 35.63 -19.29
CA ARG A 452 7.20 36.51 -19.93
C ARG A 452 8.49 36.56 -19.15
N MET A 453 8.44 36.10 -17.91
CA MET A 453 9.57 36.11 -16.96
C MET A 453 9.90 34.69 -16.52
N ALA A 454 11.10 34.54 -16.01
CA ALA A 454 11.53 33.39 -15.25
C ALA A 454 11.89 33.83 -13.83
N LEU A 455 11.63 32.95 -12.89
CA LEU A 455 11.91 33.14 -11.46
C LEU A 455 12.74 31.97 -10.96
N ASN A 456 13.89 32.25 -10.38
CA ASN A 456 14.70 31.27 -9.68
C ASN A 456 14.68 31.57 -8.18
N LEU A 457 14.33 30.57 -7.40
CA LEU A 457 14.37 30.61 -5.94
C LEU A 457 15.37 29.56 -5.47
N THR A 458 16.29 29.92 -4.61
CA THR A 458 17.31 29.01 -4.09
C THR A 458 17.49 29.21 -2.59
N GLY A 459 17.41 28.10 -1.83
CA GLY A 459 17.78 28.07 -0.43
C GLY A 459 19.28 27.85 -0.23
N GLN A 460 19.68 27.59 0.98
CA GLN A 460 21.07 27.25 1.34
C GLN A 460 21.35 25.79 0.92
N LYS A 461 22.60 25.51 0.55
CA LYS A 461 22.97 24.18 0.03
C LYS A 461 22.97 23.07 1.09
N ALA A 462 23.18 23.41 2.34
CA ALA A 462 23.25 22.49 3.47
C ALA A 462 22.03 22.68 4.39
N PRO A 463 21.60 21.68 5.14
CA PRO A 463 20.66 21.88 6.23
C PRO A 463 21.18 22.93 7.22
N VAL A 464 20.29 23.76 7.75
CA VAL A 464 20.58 24.75 8.78
C VAL A 464 20.15 24.26 10.15
N SER A 465 20.73 24.82 11.21
CA SER A 465 20.30 24.54 12.59
C SER A 465 18.96 25.22 12.89
N THR A 466 18.25 24.75 13.92
CA THR A 466 17.02 25.41 14.41
C THR A 466 17.26 26.80 14.95
N GLU A 467 18.51 27.16 15.35
CA GLU A 467 18.88 28.50 15.81
C GLU A 467 19.20 29.45 14.67
N ASP A 468 19.47 28.94 13.48
CA ASP A 468 19.87 29.75 12.32
C ASP A 468 18.67 30.36 11.60
N ASN A 469 18.87 31.53 11.03
CA ASN A 469 17.95 32.13 10.09
C ASN A 469 18.05 31.43 8.72
N VAL A 470 16.97 31.40 7.99
CA VAL A 470 16.96 30.87 6.64
C VAL A 470 16.83 31.98 5.61
N ASP A 471 17.74 31.91 4.62
CA ASP A 471 17.79 32.85 3.51
C ASP A 471 17.46 32.17 2.19
N PHE A 472 16.48 32.71 1.48
CA PHE A 472 16.20 32.35 0.10
C PHE A 472 16.68 33.46 -0.83
N ASN A 473 17.54 33.12 -1.78
CA ASN A 473 17.97 34.00 -2.84
C ASN A 473 17.01 33.93 -4.02
N ILE A 474 16.71 35.11 -4.55
CA ILE A 474 15.72 35.29 -5.62
C ILE A 474 16.44 35.91 -6.82
N ALA A 475 16.15 35.38 -8.01
CA ALA A 475 16.57 35.99 -9.26
C ALA A 475 15.42 35.91 -10.28
N GLY A 476 14.95 37.07 -10.69
CA GLY A 476 13.92 37.23 -11.71
C GLY A 476 14.47 37.90 -12.98
N TYR A 477 14.09 37.39 -14.13
CA TYR A 477 14.49 37.94 -15.40
C TYR A 477 13.41 37.69 -16.47
N TYR A 478 13.35 38.59 -17.44
CA TYR A 478 12.51 38.38 -18.61
C TYR A 478 13.11 37.32 -19.53
N LEU A 479 12.28 36.53 -20.20
CA LEU A 479 12.73 35.45 -21.09
C LEU A 479 13.62 35.95 -22.26
N TYR A 480 13.55 37.24 -22.59
CA TYR A 480 14.47 37.87 -23.54
C TYR A 480 15.83 38.31 -22.94
N GLY A 481 16.03 38.02 -21.63
CA GLY A 481 17.32 38.19 -20.94
C GLY A 481 17.51 39.48 -20.15
N ALA A 482 16.54 40.40 -20.08
CA ALA A 482 16.63 41.57 -19.20
C ALA A 482 16.28 41.18 -17.75
N PRO A 483 16.89 41.84 -16.75
CA PRO A 483 16.50 41.63 -15.35
C PRO A 483 15.09 42.13 -15.10
N ALA A 484 14.36 41.47 -14.20
CA ALA A 484 13.01 41.86 -13.76
C ALA A 484 13.09 43.00 -12.70
N ASN A 485 13.74 44.10 -13.06
CA ASN A 485 13.95 45.27 -12.24
C ASN A 485 12.63 45.89 -11.81
N GLY A 486 12.44 46.15 -10.52
CA GLY A 486 11.26 46.83 -9.99
C GLY A 486 10.00 45.97 -9.93
N ASN A 487 10.07 44.70 -10.35
CA ASN A 487 8.93 43.77 -10.25
C ASN A 487 8.69 43.34 -8.81
N SER A 488 7.44 43.24 -8.42
CA SER A 488 7.02 42.78 -7.09
C SER A 488 7.04 41.25 -7.01
N LEU A 489 7.55 40.73 -5.93
CA LEU A 489 7.43 39.32 -5.54
C LEU A 489 6.52 39.22 -4.34
N GLN A 490 5.56 38.31 -4.41
CA GLN A 490 4.67 37.96 -3.30
C GLN A 490 4.75 36.45 -3.05
N GLY A 491 4.75 36.05 -1.78
CA GLY A 491 4.88 34.64 -1.43
C GLY A 491 4.44 34.32 -0.03
N GLN A 492 4.52 33.05 0.30
CA GLN A 492 4.22 32.52 1.63
C GLN A 492 5.23 31.48 2.03
N LEU A 493 5.54 31.43 3.30
CA LEU A 493 6.39 30.43 3.92
C LEU A 493 5.54 29.36 4.60
N PHE A 494 5.91 28.11 4.41
CA PHE A 494 5.29 26.95 5.03
C PHE A 494 6.35 26.11 5.73
N LEU A 495 6.03 25.60 6.89
CA LEU A 495 6.85 24.67 7.63
C LEU A 495 6.18 23.30 7.66
N ARG A 496 6.95 22.23 7.43
CA ARG A 496 6.48 20.85 7.56
C ARG A 496 7.59 19.93 8.10
N PRO A 497 7.24 18.79 8.74
CA PRO A 497 8.23 17.81 9.14
C PRO A 497 8.92 17.17 7.92
N LEU A 498 10.21 16.88 8.04
CA LEU A 498 11.03 16.23 7.02
C LEU A 498 11.52 14.88 7.57
N ARG A 499 10.73 13.82 7.39
CA ARG A 499 10.99 12.51 8.00
C ARG A 499 12.19 11.77 7.37
N GLU A 500 12.28 11.75 6.05
CA GLU A 500 13.41 11.19 5.31
C GLU A 500 14.40 12.31 4.97
N ALA A 501 14.99 12.88 6.00
CA ALA A 501 15.79 14.09 5.90
C ALA A 501 17.18 13.86 5.28
N VAL A 502 17.67 12.64 5.23
CA VAL A 502 19.07 12.31 4.87
C VAL A 502 19.11 11.41 3.64
N ALA A 503 19.41 11.99 2.48
CA ALA A 503 19.47 11.26 1.21
C ALA A 503 20.50 10.11 1.19
N ALA A 504 21.58 10.23 1.97
CA ALA A 504 22.60 9.18 2.09
C ALA A 504 22.13 7.96 2.91
N LEU A 505 21.02 8.07 3.63
CA LEU A 505 20.42 7.01 4.46
C LEU A 505 18.96 6.73 4.01
N PRO A 506 18.77 6.12 2.84
CA PRO A 506 17.42 5.90 2.30
C PRO A 506 16.58 5.01 3.21
N GLY A 507 15.30 5.38 3.37
CA GLY A 507 14.32 4.69 4.20
C GLY A 507 14.47 4.89 5.70
N PHE A 508 15.52 5.58 6.17
CA PHE A 508 15.60 5.99 7.58
C PHE A 508 14.75 7.23 7.83
N GLN A 509 13.94 7.14 8.87
CA GLN A 509 13.11 8.24 9.33
C GLN A 509 13.68 8.85 10.60
N PHE A 510 13.68 10.19 10.66
CA PHE A 510 14.22 10.99 11.74
C PHE A 510 13.14 11.87 12.37
N GLY A 511 13.30 12.17 13.66
CA GLY A 511 12.39 12.99 14.44
C GLY A 511 11.19 12.25 14.99
N ASP A 512 10.47 12.87 15.90
CA ASP A 512 9.33 12.27 16.60
C ASP A 512 8.02 12.46 15.83
N ILE A 513 7.34 11.35 15.52
CA ILE A 513 6.02 11.39 14.84
C ILE A 513 4.91 11.89 15.76
N ALA A 514 5.15 11.91 17.09
CA ALA A 514 4.21 12.43 18.06
C ALA A 514 4.37 13.94 18.32
N GLU A 515 5.43 14.56 17.78
CA GLU A 515 5.64 16.00 17.92
C GLU A 515 4.58 16.80 17.14
N GLU A 516 3.88 17.67 17.86
CA GLU A 516 2.77 18.44 17.31
C GLU A 516 3.20 19.79 16.75
N ASN A 517 2.32 20.44 15.99
CA ASN A 517 2.47 21.81 15.45
C ASN A 517 3.67 22.03 14.49
N LEU A 518 4.22 20.96 13.91
CA LEU A 518 5.31 21.07 12.95
C LEU A 518 4.86 21.49 11.54
N SER A 519 3.58 21.31 11.21
CA SER A 519 3.01 21.71 9.91
C SER A 519 2.19 22.98 10.11
N ARG A 520 2.67 24.11 9.59
CA ARG A 520 1.98 25.41 9.67
C ARG A 520 2.43 26.39 8.61
N SER A 521 1.54 27.32 8.28
CA SER A 521 1.91 28.51 7.53
C SER A 521 2.65 29.49 8.44
N LEU A 522 3.68 30.10 7.91
CA LEU A 522 4.43 31.19 8.55
C LEU A 522 4.07 32.52 7.88
N ASP A 523 5.05 33.43 7.82
CA ASP A 523 4.86 34.79 7.35
C ASP A 523 4.57 34.89 5.85
N GLU A 524 3.81 35.88 5.46
CA GLU A 524 3.69 36.32 4.08
C GLU A 524 4.95 37.11 3.68
N VAL A 525 5.37 36.91 2.45
CA VAL A 525 6.55 37.56 1.88
C VAL A 525 6.13 38.56 0.82
N GLN A 526 6.60 39.78 0.91
CA GLN A 526 6.45 40.78 -0.13
C GLN A 526 7.75 41.58 -0.27
N LEU A 527 8.30 41.64 -1.47
CA LEU A 527 9.49 42.45 -1.78
C LEU A 527 9.48 42.90 -3.25
N THR A 528 10.33 43.88 -3.54
CA THR A 528 10.57 44.38 -4.90
C THR A 528 12.00 44.02 -5.30
N LEU A 529 12.17 43.48 -6.52
CA LEU A 529 13.48 43.10 -7.04
C LEU A 529 14.33 44.36 -7.39
N ASP A 530 15.63 44.26 -7.17
CA ASP A 530 16.59 45.31 -7.46
C ASP A 530 16.85 45.48 -8.97
N GLU A 531 17.77 46.42 -9.32
CA GLU A 531 18.16 46.75 -10.69
C GLU A 531 18.72 45.57 -11.46
N GLN A 532 19.22 44.55 -10.79
CA GLN A 532 19.75 43.31 -11.36
C GLN A 532 18.71 42.19 -11.36
N GLY A 533 17.48 42.48 -10.95
CA GLY A 533 16.40 41.49 -10.84
C GLY A 533 16.61 40.53 -9.66
N ARG A 534 17.29 40.91 -8.61
CA ARG A 534 17.61 40.08 -7.46
C ARG A 534 16.86 40.53 -6.22
N GLY A 535 16.71 39.61 -5.29
CA GLY A 535 16.15 39.87 -3.98
C GLY A 535 16.55 38.75 -3.01
N GLN A 536 16.27 38.95 -1.74
CA GLN A 536 16.50 37.97 -0.69
C GLN A 536 15.32 37.98 0.27
N VAL A 537 14.87 36.79 0.63
CA VAL A 537 13.91 36.59 1.72
C VAL A 537 14.65 35.96 2.87
N SER A 538 14.80 36.73 3.96
CA SER A 538 15.37 36.23 5.19
C SER A 538 14.25 36.02 6.21
N THR A 539 14.19 34.88 6.83
CA THR A 539 13.21 34.58 7.88
C THR A 539 13.92 34.20 9.17
N GLU A 540 13.51 34.83 10.26
CA GLU A 540 13.99 34.47 11.59
C GLU A 540 13.44 33.11 11.99
N SER A 541 14.20 32.37 12.81
CA SER A 541 13.82 31.07 13.27
C SER A 541 12.55 31.14 14.15
N GLN A 542 11.47 30.61 13.65
CA GLN A 542 10.21 30.39 14.35
C GLN A 542 10.02 28.90 14.73
N TRP A 543 11.08 28.10 14.68
CA TRP A 543 11.11 26.66 14.89
C TRP A 543 12.17 26.22 15.91
N LYS A 544 12.63 27.11 16.77
CA LYS A 544 13.67 26.83 17.78
C LYS A 544 13.36 25.68 18.71
N GLU A 545 12.10 25.50 19.03
CA GLU A 545 11.63 24.46 19.95
C GLU A 545 11.43 23.11 19.25
N ALA A 546 11.66 23.02 17.94
CA ALA A 546 11.47 21.76 17.22
C ALA A 546 12.61 20.78 17.51
N HIS A 547 12.25 19.55 17.81
CA HIS A 547 13.16 18.43 18.04
C HIS A 547 13.22 17.46 16.83
N SER A 548 12.40 17.70 15.82
CA SER A 548 12.37 16.91 14.58
C SER A 548 12.89 17.70 13.40
N PRO A 549 13.50 17.04 12.39
CA PRO A 549 13.89 17.70 11.14
C PRO A 549 12.70 18.32 10.44
N LEU A 550 12.90 19.52 9.91
CA LEU A 550 11.85 20.31 9.26
C LEU A 550 12.26 20.70 7.83
N GLN A 551 11.27 20.97 7.02
CA GLN A 551 11.40 21.58 5.71
C GLN A 551 10.67 22.92 5.69
N LEU A 552 11.41 23.99 5.50
CA LEU A 552 10.86 25.30 5.22
C LEU A 552 10.68 25.46 3.72
N ILE A 553 9.51 25.87 3.29
CA ILE A 553 9.11 25.99 1.90
C ILE A 553 8.74 27.44 1.64
N LEU A 554 9.42 28.07 0.69
CA LEU A 554 9.01 29.33 0.11
C LEU A 554 8.27 29.05 -1.21
N GLN A 555 7.00 29.43 -1.27
CA GLN A 555 6.27 29.53 -2.52
C GLN A 555 6.06 30.99 -2.85
N ALA A 556 6.60 31.45 -3.98
CA ALA A 556 6.53 32.86 -4.34
C ALA A 556 6.21 33.08 -5.82
N SER A 557 5.51 34.16 -6.08
CA SER A 557 5.05 34.63 -7.40
C SER A 557 5.68 35.97 -7.73
N LEU A 558 6.38 36.04 -8.85
CA LEU A 558 6.89 37.27 -9.44
C LEU A 558 5.80 37.89 -10.30
N LEU A 559 5.44 39.13 -10.01
CA LEU A 559 4.33 39.83 -10.63
C LEU A 559 4.83 40.82 -11.69
N GLU A 560 4.07 40.89 -12.79
CA GLU A 560 4.25 41.91 -13.84
C GLU A 560 2.94 42.64 -14.05
N SER A 561 2.96 43.96 -14.24
CA SER A 561 1.77 44.73 -14.57
C SER A 561 1.17 44.30 -15.92
N GLY A 562 -0.03 43.73 -15.91
CA GLY A 562 -0.69 43.22 -17.10
C GLY A 562 -0.11 41.88 -17.64
N GLY A 563 0.77 41.24 -16.89
CA GLY A 563 1.32 39.92 -17.19
C GLY A 563 0.79 38.82 -16.29
N ARG A 564 1.10 37.55 -16.62
CA ARG A 564 0.83 36.42 -15.78
C ARG A 564 1.91 36.31 -14.67
N PRO A 565 1.51 36.09 -13.40
CA PRO A 565 2.46 35.80 -12.34
C PRO A 565 3.27 34.51 -12.62
N VAL A 566 4.57 34.55 -12.33
CA VAL A 566 5.44 33.37 -12.40
C VAL A 566 5.65 32.82 -11.00
N THR A 567 5.06 31.69 -10.69
CA THR A 567 5.14 31.08 -9.36
C THR A 567 6.18 29.96 -9.34
N ARG A 568 7.04 29.96 -8.33
CA ARG A 568 8.05 28.93 -8.09
C ARG A 568 8.11 28.58 -6.60
N ARG A 569 8.75 27.46 -6.31
CA ARG A 569 8.93 26.94 -4.95
C ARG A 569 10.39 26.65 -4.68
N ALA A 570 10.86 26.98 -3.48
CA ALA A 570 12.15 26.57 -2.97
C ALA A 570 11.99 25.93 -1.59
N GLU A 571 12.89 25.04 -1.24
CA GLU A 571 12.87 24.27 -0.02
C GLU A 571 14.21 24.40 0.72
N GLN A 572 14.13 24.47 2.05
CA GLN A 572 15.30 24.48 2.92
C GLN A 572 15.10 23.46 4.04
N ALA A 573 16.03 22.52 4.18
CA ALA A 573 16.06 21.59 5.29
C ALA A 573 16.59 22.26 6.56
N ILE A 574 15.96 21.94 7.69
CA ILE A 574 16.33 22.39 9.03
C ILE A 574 16.57 21.13 9.86
N TRP A 575 17.73 21.10 10.53
CA TRP A 575 18.16 19.97 11.33
C TRP A 575 18.33 20.39 12.79
N PRO A 576 17.64 19.74 13.77
CA PRO A 576 17.47 20.32 15.11
C PRO A 576 18.64 20.09 16.07
N ALA A 577 19.54 19.15 15.81
CA ALA A 577 20.64 18.79 16.71
C ALA A 577 21.92 18.47 15.91
N ALA A 578 23.02 18.16 16.60
CA ALA A 578 24.25 17.72 15.94
C ALA A 578 24.02 16.35 15.25
N GLU A 579 23.43 15.43 15.97
CA GLU A 579 23.07 14.09 15.50
C GLU A 579 21.65 13.75 15.97
N LEU A 580 21.01 12.83 15.24
CA LEU A 580 19.69 12.28 15.58
C LEU A 580 19.68 10.76 15.44
N PRO A 581 18.87 10.05 16.24
CA PRO A 581 18.57 8.68 15.96
C PRO A 581 17.70 8.57 14.68
N GLY A 582 18.05 7.64 13.81
CA GLY A 582 17.29 7.31 12.60
C GLY A 582 16.75 5.90 12.68
N ILE A 583 15.51 5.68 12.27
CA ILE A 583 14.82 4.40 12.35
C ILE A 583 14.38 3.97 10.96
N ARG A 584 14.69 2.72 10.59
CA ARG A 584 14.21 2.10 9.36
C ARG A 584 13.50 0.79 9.66
N PRO A 585 12.18 0.68 9.44
CA PRO A 585 11.47 -0.59 9.51
C PRO A 585 12.06 -1.60 8.52
N GLN A 586 12.21 -2.86 8.93
CA GLN A 586 12.67 -3.96 8.10
C GLN A 586 11.50 -4.75 7.48
N PHE A 587 10.34 -4.15 7.40
CA PHE A 587 9.13 -4.71 6.81
C PHE A 587 8.48 -3.70 5.87
N ALA A 588 7.68 -4.20 4.92
CA ALA A 588 7.12 -3.39 3.85
C ALA A 588 6.05 -2.41 4.35
N SER A 589 5.99 -1.25 3.71
CA SER A 589 4.84 -0.35 3.85
C SER A 589 3.76 -0.75 2.84
N LYS A 590 2.51 -0.70 3.28
CA LYS A 590 1.33 -0.94 2.43
C LYS A 590 0.47 0.31 2.34
N ALA A 591 -0.17 0.47 1.21
CA ALA A 591 -1.18 1.50 1.01
C ALA A 591 -2.42 1.14 1.83
N VAL A 592 -2.70 1.90 2.88
CA VAL A 592 -3.86 1.73 3.76
C VAL A 592 -4.75 2.96 3.62
N TYR A 593 -6.04 2.73 3.42
CA TYR A 593 -7.01 3.83 3.39
C TYR A 593 -7.28 4.33 4.81
N ASP A 594 -6.94 5.59 5.06
CA ASP A 594 -7.21 6.25 6.33
C ASP A 594 -8.56 6.96 6.26
N TYR A 595 -9.57 6.37 6.86
CA TYR A 595 -10.94 6.92 6.90
C TYR A 595 -11.04 8.28 7.60
N ARG A 596 -10.03 8.68 8.37
CA ARG A 596 -10.03 9.97 9.07
C ARG A 596 -9.62 11.12 8.17
N THR A 597 -8.71 10.85 7.26
CA THR A 597 -8.18 11.86 6.32
C THR A 597 -8.76 11.71 4.92
N ASP A 598 -9.59 10.67 4.69
CA ASP A 598 -10.14 10.31 3.38
C ASP A 598 -9.02 10.15 2.31
N THR A 599 -7.87 9.63 2.74
CA THR A 599 -6.69 9.47 1.89
C THR A 599 -6.07 8.08 2.06
N THR A 600 -5.35 7.64 1.04
CA THR A 600 -4.53 6.44 1.14
C THR A 600 -3.14 6.84 1.63
N VAL A 601 -2.71 6.24 2.75
CA VAL A 601 -1.38 6.44 3.33
C VAL A 601 -0.56 5.16 3.27
N ASN A 602 0.73 5.28 3.01
CA ASN A 602 1.64 4.14 3.12
C ASN A 602 2.03 3.95 4.59
N GLN A 603 1.65 2.82 5.15
CA GLN A 603 1.93 2.47 6.54
C GLN A 603 2.74 1.18 6.62
N PRO A 604 3.85 1.15 7.40
CA PRO A 604 4.58 -0.09 7.67
C PRO A 604 3.69 -1.09 8.40
N ILE A 605 3.65 -2.33 7.93
CA ILE A 605 2.80 -3.40 8.47
C ILE A 605 3.63 -4.64 8.74
N VAL A 606 3.45 -5.22 9.92
CA VAL A 606 4.02 -6.50 10.34
C VAL A 606 2.90 -7.46 10.72
N ASP A 607 3.15 -8.77 10.61
CA ASP A 607 2.14 -9.78 10.94
C ASP A 607 1.82 -9.81 12.44
N GLU A 608 0.55 -10.10 12.76
CA GLU A 608 0.08 -10.36 14.12
C GLU A 608 0.86 -11.54 14.74
N ASN A 609 1.30 -11.39 15.98
CA ASN A 609 2.13 -12.35 16.71
C ASN A 609 3.48 -12.61 16.04
N GLY A 610 3.93 -11.69 15.18
CA GLY A 610 5.22 -11.70 14.54
C GLY A 610 6.28 -10.92 15.30
N ASN A 611 7.41 -10.70 14.66
CA ASN A 611 8.52 -9.90 15.19
C ASN A 611 8.69 -8.65 14.33
N ALA A 612 8.57 -7.48 14.94
CA ALA A 612 8.88 -6.21 14.31
C ALA A 612 10.37 -5.92 14.44
N SER A 613 11.09 -5.89 13.34
CA SER A 613 12.53 -5.63 13.29
C SER A 613 12.82 -4.26 12.68
N PHE A 614 13.80 -3.57 13.25
CA PHE A 614 14.20 -2.22 12.82
C PHE A 614 15.72 -2.09 12.78
N ASP A 615 16.18 -1.34 11.79
CA ASP A 615 17.54 -0.81 11.77
C ASP A 615 17.56 0.55 12.47
N ILE A 616 18.57 0.80 13.29
CA ILE A 616 18.76 2.04 14.01
C ILE A 616 20.15 2.59 13.71
N VAL A 617 20.21 3.87 13.40
CA VAL A 617 21.45 4.64 13.23
C VAL A 617 21.44 5.87 14.13
N TYR A 618 22.60 6.39 14.45
CA TYR A 618 22.73 7.71 15.03
C TYR A 618 23.59 8.52 14.07
N ALA A 619 23.05 9.57 13.48
CA ALA A 619 23.66 10.22 12.33
C ALA A 619 23.49 11.73 12.34
N ASP A 620 24.46 12.43 11.72
CA ASP A 620 24.35 13.86 11.43
C ASP A 620 23.55 14.13 10.13
N ALA A 621 23.29 15.39 9.85
CA ALA A 621 22.52 15.81 8.67
C ALA A 621 23.14 15.41 7.32
N SER A 622 24.43 15.09 7.27
CA SER A 622 25.09 14.60 6.05
C SER A 622 24.92 13.11 5.83
N GLY A 623 24.46 12.37 6.86
CA GLY A 623 24.35 10.93 6.87
C GLY A 623 25.56 10.20 7.41
N ALA A 624 26.54 10.91 7.98
CA ALA A 624 27.65 10.28 8.67
C ALA A 624 27.16 9.68 9.99
N LYS A 625 27.32 8.37 10.13
CA LYS A 625 26.91 7.62 11.32
C LYS A 625 27.92 7.86 12.44
N LYS A 626 27.41 8.15 13.63
CA LYS A 626 28.21 8.49 14.82
C LYS A 626 28.08 7.41 15.88
N ALA A 627 29.08 7.34 16.75
CA ALA A 627 29.01 6.48 17.92
C ALA A 627 28.11 7.10 18.99
N VAL A 628 27.31 6.27 19.65
CA VAL A 628 26.47 6.68 20.77
C VAL A 628 26.28 5.52 21.75
N SER A 629 26.23 5.83 23.04
CA SER A 629 25.92 4.84 24.10
C SER A 629 24.64 5.28 24.81
N GLY A 630 23.79 4.33 25.15
CA GLY A 630 22.59 4.59 25.97
C GLY A 630 21.39 5.09 25.15
N LEU A 631 21.26 4.72 23.87
CA LEU A 631 20.01 4.90 23.14
C LEU A 631 18.92 4.07 23.81
N GLN A 632 17.86 4.69 24.25
CA GLN A 632 16.69 4.00 24.81
C GLN A 632 15.70 3.71 23.69
N VAL A 633 15.49 2.44 23.42
CA VAL A 633 14.55 1.98 22.41
C VAL A 633 13.30 1.46 23.11
N ARG A 634 12.14 1.99 22.80
CA ARG A 634 10.85 1.61 23.38
C ARG A 634 9.88 1.19 22.31
N LEU A 635 9.26 0.04 22.50
CA LEU A 635 8.06 -0.35 21.76
C LEU A 635 6.84 0.11 22.52
N ILE A 636 6.06 0.99 21.92
CA ILE A 636 4.86 1.58 22.51
C ILE A 636 3.66 1.08 21.71
N ARG A 637 2.72 0.42 22.37
CA ARG A 637 1.42 0.08 21.78
C ARG A 637 0.49 1.27 21.93
N GLU A 638 0.08 1.86 20.81
CA GLU A 638 -0.90 2.94 20.74
C GLU A 638 -2.29 2.33 20.69
N ARG A 639 -2.93 2.14 21.86
CA ARG A 639 -4.28 1.62 21.92
C ARG A 639 -5.26 2.74 21.68
N ARG A 640 -6.01 2.64 20.60
CA ARG A 640 -7.10 3.55 20.28
C ARG A 640 -8.40 2.80 20.43
N ASP A 641 -9.16 3.21 21.41
CA ASP A 641 -10.44 2.61 21.73
C ASP A 641 -11.53 3.56 21.25
N TYR A 642 -12.23 3.13 20.20
CA TYR A 642 -13.34 3.88 19.63
C TYR A 642 -14.60 3.58 20.42
N TYR A 643 -15.35 4.62 20.78
CA TYR A 643 -16.66 4.50 21.38
C TYR A 643 -17.66 5.40 20.67
N TRP A 644 -18.89 4.92 20.63
CA TRP A 644 -19.99 5.68 20.05
C TRP A 644 -20.62 6.51 21.16
N ASN A 645 -20.64 7.82 20.99
CA ASN A 645 -21.37 8.73 21.86
C ASN A 645 -22.61 9.23 21.12
N TRP A 646 -23.74 9.16 21.77
CA TRP A 646 -25.00 9.67 21.22
C TRP A 646 -25.35 11.00 21.85
N SER A 647 -25.61 12.02 21.04
CA SER A 647 -26.13 13.31 21.45
C SER A 647 -27.43 13.59 20.74
N GLU A 648 -28.34 14.35 21.37
CA GLU A 648 -29.62 14.73 20.75
C GLU A 648 -29.43 15.67 19.54
N SER A 649 -28.30 16.40 19.47
CA SER A 649 -28.00 17.34 18.38
C SER A 649 -27.34 16.68 17.16
N ASP A 650 -26.47 15.69 17.36
CA ASP A 650 -25.59 15.17 16.33
C ASP A 650 -25.73 13.65 16.11
N GLY A 651 -26.60 12.98 16.83
CA GLY A 651 -26.82 11.54 16.76
C GLY A 651 -25.62 10.74 17.31
N TRP A 652 -25.36 9.58 16.73
CA TRP A 652 -24.21 8.72 17.07
C TRP A 652 -22.92 9.27 16.49
N GLN A 653 -21.96 9.62 17.34
CA GLN A 653 -20.60 10.01 16.95
C GLN A 653 -19.58 9.02 17.50
N SER A 654 -18.58 8.67 16.68
CA SER A 654 -17.44 7.89 17.15
C SER A 654 -16.40 8.82 17.77
N GLN A 655 -16.01 8.53 19.00
CA GLN A 655 -14.89 9.16 19.70
C GLN A 655 -13.86 8.10 20.02
N PHE A 656 -12.61 8.48 20.30
CA PHE A 656 -11.58 7.55 20.71
C PHE A 656 -10.72 8.12 21.83
N ASP A 657 -10.31 7.24 22.76
CA ASP A 657 -9.24 7.50 23.71
C ASP A 657 -7.96 6.85 23.23
N GLN A 658 -6.86 7.57 23.30
CA GLN A 658 -5.53 7.03 23.02
C GLN A 658 -4.79 6.76 24.32
N LYS A 659 -4.27 5.55 24.46
CA LYS A 659 -3.44 5.13 25.59
C LYS A 659 -2.15 4.51 25.07
N ASP A 660 -1.03 5.06 25.50
CA ASP A 660 0.32 4.57 25.16
C ASP A 660 0.76 3.56 26.23
N LEU A 661 1.02 2.32 25.82
CA LEU A 661 1.48 1.24 26.67
C LEU A 661 2.89 0.82 26.22
N VAL A 662 3.88 0.95 27.11
CA VAL A 662 5.23 0.47 26.84
C VAL A 662 5.24 -1.05 26.97
N GLU A 663 5.41 -1.78 25.86
CA GLU A 663 5.43 -3.25 25.83
C GLU A 663 6.85 -3.83 25.77
N GLY A 664 7.84 -3.02 25.37
CA GLY A 664 9.23 -3.44 25.33
C GLY A 664 10.20 -2.29 25.48
N GLU A 665 11.31 -2.53 26.16
CA GLU A 665 12.40 -1.57 26.28
C GLU A 665 13.74 -2.27 26.05
N GLN A 666 14.64 -1.59 25.36
CA GLN A 666 16.00 -2.07 25.12
C GLN A 666 16.97 -0.90 25.07
N GLU A 667 18.12 -1.03 25.70
CA GLU A 667 19.22 -0.07 25.55
C GLU A 667 20.15 -0.51 24.43
N LEU A 668 20.54 0.43 23.55
CA LEU A 668 21.41 0.17 22.41
C LEU A 668 22.64 1.08 22.45
N THR A 669 23.80 0.49 22.17
CA THR A 669 25.06 1.21 21.97
C THR A 669 25.55 0.97 20.55
N LEU A 670 25.89 2.04 19.82
CA LEU A 670 26.37 2.00 18.45
C LEU A 670 27.80 2.55 18.39
N LYS A 671 28.64 1.90 17.59
CA LYS A 671 29.95 2.42 17.18
C LYS A 671 29.78 3.37 15.98
N ALA A 672 30.82 4.13 15.68
CA ALA A 672 30.86 4.89 14.43
C ALA A 672 30.70 3.94 13.23
N ASP A 673 29.95 4.39 12.21
CA ASP A 673 29.59 3.66 11.00
C ASP A 673 28.71 2.40 11.19
N GLU A 674 28.30 2.10 12.41
CA GLU A 674 27.47 0.95 12.73
C GLU A 674 25.97 1.22 12.49
N THR A 675 25.25 0.18 12.10
CA THR A 675 23.79 0.14 12.08
C THR A 675 23.34 -0.93 13.09
N GLY A 676 22.67 -0.51 14.14
CA GLY A 676 22.10 -1.40 15.13
C GLY A 676 20.82 -2.06 14.64
N LYS A 677 20.48 -3.20 15.22
CA LYS A 677 19.22 -3.90 14.96
C LYS A 677 18.50 -4.16 16.26
N VAL A 678 17.21 -3.90 16.27
CA VAL A 678 16.31 -4.26 17.38
C VAL A 678 15.12 -5.03 16.85
N THR A 679 14.63 -5.97 17.65
CA THR A 679 13.49 -6.79 17.28
C THR A 679 12.59 -6.97 18.49
N PHE A 680 11.30 -6.73 18.31
CA PHE A 680 10.30 -6.88 19.36
C PHE A 680 9.18 -7.80 18.88
N PRO A 681 8.69 -8.71 19.74
CA PRO A 681 7.46 -9.43 19.47
C PRO A 681 6.29 -8.45 19.53
N VAL A 682 5.33 -8.59 18.63
CA VAL A 682 4.14 -7.73 18.57
C VAL A 682 2.87 -8.55 18.43
N GLU A 683 1.82 -8.11 19.10
CA GLU A 683 0.46 -8.62 18.95
C GLU A 683 -0.33 -7.72 18.01
N TRP A 684 -1.59 -8.02 17.80
CA TRP A 684 -2.46 -7.16 17.00
C TRP A 684 -2.57 -5.74 17.55
N GLY A 685 -2.38 -4.72 16.73
CA GLY A 685 -2.59 -3.33 17.13
C GLY A 685 -1.72 -2.30 16.41
N SER A 686 -1.93 -1.04 16.78
CA SER A 686 -1.09 0.09 16.36
C SER A 686 0.08 0.23 17.32
N TYR A 687 1.26 0.39 16.76
CA TYR A 687 2.51 0.52 17.50
C TYR A 687 3.31 1.74 17.07
N ARG A 688 4.12 2.24 18.01
CA ARG A 688 5.16 3.21 17.74
C ARG A 688 6.48 2.69 18.32
N LEU A 689 7.51 2.60 17.46
CA LEU A 689 8.87 2.45 17.95
C LEU A 689 9.43 3.84 18.22
N GLU A 690 9.94 4.07 19.41
CA GLU A 690 10.58 5.29 19.85
C GLU A 690 12.04 5.01 20.17
N VAL A 691 12.93 5.86 19.68
CA VAL A 691 14.36 5.82 20.02
C VAL A 691 14.74 7.19 20.58
N LYS A 692 15.12 7.19 21.86
CA LYS A 692 15.54 8.38 22.58
C LYS A 692 17.06 8.35 22.76
N ALA A 693 17.71 9.43 22.37
CA ALA A 693 19.14 9.65 22.58
C ALA A 693 19.43 10.26 23.97
N PRO A 694 20.69 10.17 24.46
CA PRO A 694 21.08 10.75 25.77
C PRO A 694 20.91 12.26 25.90
N ASP A 695 20.84 12.97 24.79
CA ASP A 695 20.59 14.43 24.70
C ASP A 695 19.10 14.79 24.61
N ASP A 696 18.23 13.84 24.94
CA ASP A 696 16.77 13.92 24.89
C ASP A 696 16.15 14.03 23.48
N MET A 697 16.95 13.94 22.41
CA MET A 697 16.44 13.88 21.06
C MET A 697 15.73 12.54 20.81
N VAL A 698 14.55 12.62 20.18
CA VAL A 698 13.68 11.48 19.96
C VAL A 698 13.40 11.32 18.47
N SER A 699 13.45 10.08 18.00
CA SER A 699 12.85 9.70 16.72
C SER A 699 11.88 8.56 16.93
N SER A 700 10.78 8.58 16.19
CA SER A 700 9.78 7.52 16.30
C SER A 700 9.11 7.20 14.97
N VAL A 701 8.68 5.96 14.83
CA VAL A 701 7.98 5.45 13.63
C VAL A 701 6.75 4.69 14.05
N ARG A 702 5.61 5.00 13.45
CA ARG A 702 4.37 4.23 13.63
C ARG A 702 4.30 3.08 12.65
N PHE A 703 3.75 1.97 13.11
CA PHE A 703 3.47 0.81 12.28
C PHE A 703 2.24 0.06 12.82
N TRP A 704 1.70 -0.82 12.00
CA TRP A 704 0.58 -1.67 12.35
C TRP A 704 1.04 -3.11 12.47
N ALA A 705 0.61 -3.81 13.51
CA ALA A 705 0.73 -5.26 13.62
C ALA A 705 -0.66 -5.89 13.55
N GLY A 706 -0.88 -6.77 12.58
CA GLY A 706 -2.18 -7.40 12.47
C GLY A 706 -2.48 -8.01 11.12
N TYR A 707 -3.60 -8.74 11.10
CA TYR A 707 -4.13 -9.34 9.90
C TYR A 707 -4.52 -8.25 8.90
N SER A 708 -3.83 -8.19 7.79
CA SER A 708 -4.30 -7.49 6.63
C SER A 708 -5.42 -8.33 6.01
N TRP A 709 -6.65 -7.86 6.08
CA TRP A 709 -7.82 -8.51 5.47
C TRP A 709 -7.73 -8.60 3.93
N GLN A 710 -6.69 -8.03 3.33
CA GLN A 710 -6.54 -7.89 1.88
C GLN A 710 -5.28 -8.50 1.29
N ASP A 711 -4.30 -9.00 2.08
CA ASP A 711 -3.07 -9.51 1.48
C ASP A 711 -2.46 -10.71 2.18
N ASN A 712 -2.33 -11.80 1.44
CA ASN A 712 -1.45 -12.92 1.71
C ASN A 712 0.00 -12.60 1.33
N SER A 713 0.60 -11.54 1.88
CA SER A 713 2.03 -11.29 1.70
C SER A 713 2.73 -11.41 3.05
N ASP A 714 3.56 -12.43 3.15
CA ASP A 714 4.40 -12.71 4.32
C ASP A 714 5.42 -11.59 4.53
N GLY A 715 5.07 -10.62 5.38
CA GLY A 715 5.93 -9.48 5.70
C GLY A 715 7.01 -9.82 6.72
N THR A 716 7.97 -10.69 6.37
CA THR A 716 9.18 -10.82 7.15
C THR A 716 10.35 -10.13 6.46
N GLY A 717 10.88 -9.07 7.05
CA GLY A 717 12.01 -8.28 6.56
C GLY A 717 13.41 -8.96 6.65
N ALA A 718 13.48 -10.27 6.61
CA ALA A 718 14.65 -11.02 6.20
C ALA A 718 14.65 -11.09 4.66
N ALA A 719 15.80 -11.24 4.01
CA ALA A 719 15.92 -11.44 2.56
C ALA A 719 14.68 -12.17 2.04
N ARG A 720 13.81 -11.43 1.33
CA ARG A 720 12.41 -11.84 1.06
C ARG A 720 12.36 -13.28 0.62
N PRO A 721 11.80 -14.21 1.40
CA PRO A 721 11.84 -15.64 1.11
C PRO A 721 10.99 -16.00 -0.12
N ASP A 722 10.26 -15.05 -0.68
CA ASP A 722 9.35 -15.16 -1.82
C ASP A 722 9.90 -14.55 -3.12
N ARG A 723 11.12 -13.97 -3.10
CA ARG A 723 11.72 -13.32 -4.27
C ARG A 723 12.89 -14.09 -4.84
N VAL A 724 12.85 -14.35 -6.15
CA VAL A 724 13.99 -14.83 -6.95
C VAL A 724 14.74 -13.62 -7.50
N THR A 725 16.03 -13.55 -7.23
CA THR A 725 16.90 -12.53 -7.84
C THR A 725 17.43 -13.03 -9.16
N MET A 726 17.31 -12.23 -10.20
CA MET A 726 17.82 -12.53 -11.54
C MET A 726 18.79 -11.46 -11.99
N LYS A 727 19.87 -11.87 -12.67
CA LYS A 727 20.87 -10.94 -13.25
C LYS A 727 21.20 -11.35 -14.67
N LEU A 728 21.25 -10.36 -15.55
CA LEU A 728 21.67 -10.48 -16.94
C LEU A 728 23.15 -10.09 -17.09
N ASP A 729 23.85 -10.70 -18.04
CA ASP A 729 25.25 -10.40 -18.36
C ASP A 729 25.41 -9.15 -19.23
N LYS A 730 24.37 -8.72 -19.95
CA LYS A 730 24.39 -7.56 -20.83
C LYS A 730 23.22 -6.60 -20.55
N PRO A 731 23.38 -5.31 -20.83
CA PRO A 731 22.30 -4.32 -20.70
C PRO A 731 21.22 -4.44 -21.78
N SER A 732 21.49 -5.09 -22.91
CA SER A 732 20.54 -5.37 -23.99
C SER A 732 21.02 -6.51 -24.88
N TYR A 733 20.09 -7.14 -25.59
CA TYR A 733 20.34 -8.29 -26.45
C TYR A 733 19.80 -8.06 -27.86
N GLN A 734 20.38 -8.79 -28.83
CA GLN A 734 19.92 -8.83 -30.21
C GLN A 734 19.63 -10.28 -30.62
N PRO A 735 18.77 -10.50 -31.64
CA PRO A 735 18.57 -11.81 -32.21
C PRO A 735 19.88 -12.49 -32.61
N GLY A 736 20.12 -13.70 -32.12
CA GLY A 736 21.35 -14.43 -32.31
C GLY A 736 22.36 -14.33 -31.17
N ASP A 737 22.15 -13.45 -30.17
CA ASP A 737 22.91 -13.42 -28.92
C ASP A 737 22.58 -14.64 -28.03
N THR A 738 23.37 -14.81 -27.01
CA THR A 738 23.07 -15.73 -25.92
C THR A 738 22.96 -14.95 -24.61
N ILE A 739 21.83 -15.09 -23.92
CA ILE A 739 21.60 -14.53 -22.59
C ILE A 739 22.30 -15.43 -21.60
N GLN A 740 23.16 -14.87 -20.75
CA GLN A 740 23.66 -15.53 -19.56
C GLN A 740 22.84 -15.01 -18.36
N LEU A 741 21.94 -15.84 -17.87
CA LEU A 741 21.03 -15.51 -16.79
C LEU A 741 21.48 -16.20 -15.51
N HIS A 742 21.80 -15.43 -14.48
CA HIS A 742 22.01 -15.95 -13.13
C HIS A 742 20.71 -15.85 -12.33
N ILE A 743 20.28 -16.97 -11.76
CA ILE A 743 19.06 -17.11 -10.95
C ILE A 743 19.46 -17.49 -9.53
N ALA A 744 19.11 -16.66 -8.55
CA ALA A 744 19.33 -16.95 -7.13
C ALA A 744 17.98 -16.97 -6.40
N ALA A 745 17.56 -18.12 -5.92
CA ALA A 745 16.38 -18.29 -5.09
C ALA A 745 16.74 -18.22 -3.60
N PRO A 746 15.80 -17.84 -2.71
CA PRO A 746 16.03 -17.78 -1.27
C PRO A 746 16.36 -19.13 -0.64
N ALA A 747 15.95 -20.21 -1.28
CA ALA A 747 16.26 -21.59 -0.91
C ALA A 747 16.27 -22.46 -2.16
N ALA A 748 16.98 -23.59 -2.10
CA ALA A 748 16.98 -24.58 -3.18
C ALA A 748 15.54 -25.05 -3.48
N GLY A 749 15.21 -25.17 -4.74
CA GLY A 749 13.87 -25.55 -5.18
C GLY A 749 13.79 -25.79 -6.67
N LYS A 750 12.66 -26.35 -7.12
CA LYS A 750 12.37 -26.59 -8.52
C LYS A 750 11.29 -25.64 -9.02
N GLY A 751 11.29 -25.39 -10.30
CA GLY A 751 10.31 -24.52 -10.91
C GLY A 751 10.54 -24.35 -12.40
N TYR A 752 10.22 -23.17 -12.91
CA TYR A 752 10.42 -22.84 -14.31
C TYR A 752 11.01 -21.45 -14.49
N ALA A 753 11.76 -21.28 -15.58
CA ALA A 753 12.15 -19.99 -16.11
C ALA A 753 11.49 -19.79 -17.48
N MET A 754 10.98 -18.61 -17.74
CA MET A 754 10.19 -18.32 -18.93
C MET A 754 10.59 -16.98 -19.52
N ILE A 755 10.59 -16.87 -20.83
CA ILE A 755 10.58 -15.59 -21.54
C ILE A 755 9.20 -15.42 -22.14
N GLU A 756 8.52 -14.37 -21.75
CA GLU A 756 7.14 -14.12 -22.09
C GLU A 756 6.91 -12.69 -22.60
N SER A 757 5.88 -12.54 -23.41
CA SER A 757 5.36 -11.27 -23.91
C SER A 757 3.96 -11.03 -23.36
N SER A 758 3.35 -9.91 -23.70
CA SER A 758 1.94 -9.65 -23.39
C SER A 758 0.94 -10.62 -24.05
N GLU A 759 1.39 -11.46 -24.99
CA GLU A 759 0.56 -12.44 -25.71
C GLU A 759 0.81 -13.88 -25.26
N GLY A 760 1.76 -14.11 -24.37
CA GLY A 760 2.08 -15.43 -23.84
C GLY A 760 3.57 -15.76 -23.84
N PRO A 761 3.91 -16.97 -23.39
CA PRO A 761 5.27 -17.46 -23.37
C PRO A 761 5.83 -17.63 -24.80
N LEU A 762 7.07 -17.21 -24.97
CA LEU A 762 7.88 -17.43 -26.18
C LEU A 762 8.89 -18.56 -26.01
N TRP A 763 9.36 -18.72 -24.77
CA TRP A 763 10.29 -19.76 -24.38
C TRP A 763 10.08 -20.06 -22.88
N TRP A 764 10.22 -21.33 -22.48
CA TRP A 764 10.20 -21.71 -21.08
C TRP A 764 10.94 -23.02 -20.89
N LYS A 765 11.39 -23.26 -19.64
CA LYS A 765 12.14 -24.43 -19.24
C LYS A 765 11.94 -24.75 -17.77
N GLU A 766 11.74 -26.03 -17.42
CA GLU A 766 11.87 -26.50 -16.06
C GLU A 766 13.30 -26.29 -15.55
N ILE A 767 13.43 -25.78 -14.31
CA ILE A 767 14.72 -25.52 -13.66
C ILE A 767 14.77 -26.15 -12.28
N ASP A 768 15.98 -26.55 -11.89
CA ASP A 768 16.32 -26.97 -10.53
C ASP A 768 17.37 -25.98 -10.03
N VAL A 769 16.98 -25.14 -9.05
CA VAL A 769 17.81 -24.05 -8.53
C VAL A 769 18.45 -24.50 -7.23
N PRO A 770 19.76 -24.76 -7.21
CA PRO A 770 20.47 -25.09 -5.98
C PRO A 770 20.64 -23.86 -5.07
N ALA A 771 21.03 -24.10 -3.81
CA ALA A 771 21.16 -23.04 -2.82
C ALA A 771 22.21 -21.96 -3.18
N ASN A 772 23.18 -22.26 -4.03
CA ASN A 772 24.20 -21.33 -4.53
C ASN A 772 23.81 -20.63 -5.86
N GLY A 773 22.60 -20.83 -6.35
CA GLY A 773 22.09 -20.25 -7.60
C GLY A 773 22.32 -21.14 -8.82
N LEU A 774 21.67 -20.75 -9.93
CA LEU A 774 21.71 -21.43 -11.22
C LEU A 774 22.12 -20.46 -12.32
N ASP A 775 23.10 -20.85 -13.15
CA ASP A 775 23.44 -20.13 -14.38
C ASP A 775 22.79 -20.82 -15.57
N LEU A 776 22.06 -20.03 -16.35
CA LEU A 776 21.29 -20.52 -17.49
C LEU A 776 21.68 -19.74 -18.76
N SER A 777 22.05 -20.49 -19.81
CA SER A 777 22.36 -19.92 -21.13
C SER A 777 21.15 -20.08 -22.05
N ILE A 778 20.60 -18.97 -22.55
CA ILE A 778 19.40 -18.96 -23.38
C ILE A 778 19.76 -18.29 -24.73
N PRO A 779 19.67 -19.01 -25.85
CA PRO A 779 19.86 -18.39 -27.16
C PRO A 779 18.68 -17.47 -27.50
N VAL A 780 18.98 -16.25 -27.92
CA VAL A 780 17.97 -15.27 -28.37
C VAL A 780 17.43 -15.67 -29.72
N ASP A 781 16.18 -16.03 -29.82
CA ASP A 781 15.55 -16.39 -31.07
C ASP A 781 15.44 -15.17 -32.02
N LYS A 782 15.50 -15.43 -33.31
CA LYS A 782 15.39 -14.38 -34.35
C LYS A 782 14.03 -13.67 -34.37
N ALA A 783 13.00 -14.30 -33.82
CA ALA A 783 11.67 -13.72 -33.69
C ALA A 783 11.53 -12.79 -32.48
N TRP A 784 12.44 -12.83 -31.51
CA TRP A 784 12.37 -12.00 -30.28
C TRP A 784 12.89 -10.58 -30.59
N LYS A 785 12.01 -9.73 -31.08
CA LYS A 785 12.31 -8.33 -31.39
C LYS A 785 11.41 -7.35 -30.65
N ARG A 786 10.50 -7.86 -29.85
CA ARG A 786 9.52 -7.08 -29.09
C ARG A 786 10.17 -6.44 -27.88
N HIS A 787 9.57 -5.36 -27.39
CA HIS A 787 10.05 -4.62 -26.21
C HIS A 787 9.21 -4.86 -24.96
N ASP A 788 8.23 -5.74 -25.04
CA ASP A 788 7.40 -6.25 -23.93
C ASP A 788 7.85 -7.63 -23.45
N LEU A 789 9.13 -7.95 -23.64
CA LEU A 789 9.68 -9.23 -23.20
C LEU A 789 10.12 -9.16 -21.73
N TYR A 790 9.72 -10.18 -20.99
CA TYR A 790 10.11 -10.36 -19.60
C TYR A 790 10.64 -11.77 -19.35
N LEU A 791 11.65 -11.85 -18.50
CA LEU A 791 12.05 -13.08 -17.87
C LEU A 791 11.23 -13.24 -16.59
N SER A 792 10.50 -14.32 -16.46
CA SER A 792 9.79 -14.70 -15.25
C SER A 792 10.28 -16.05 -14.74
N THR A 793 10.35 -16.19 -13.43
CA THR A 793 10.72 -17.43 -12.76
C THR A 793 9.80 -17.67 -11.58
N LEU A 794 9.43 -18.90 -11.39
CA LEU A 794 8.77 -19.36 -10.18
C LEU A 794 9.55 -20.57 -9.67
N VAL A 795 10.02 -20.50 -8.43
CA VAL A 795 10.78 -21.58 -7.78
C VAL A 795 10.04 -22.02 -6.54
N VAL A 796 9.69 -23.27 -6.45
CA VAL A 796 9.01 -23.89 -5.32
C VAL A 796 10.02 -24.64 -4.48
N ARG A 797 10.19 -24.21 -3.24
CA ARG A 797 10.86 -24.98 -2.22
C ARG A 797 9.89 -26.04 -1.71
N PRO A 798 10.22 -27.35 -1.82
CA PRO A 798 9.36 -28.40 -1.33
C PRO A 798 9.18 -28.34 0.19
N GLY A 799 8.14 -28.97 0.69
CA GLY A 799 7.92 -29.15 2.12
C GLY A 799 8.96 -30.10 2.73
N ASP A 800 9.34 -29.86 3.97
CA ASP A 800 10.27 -30.71 4.74
C ASP A 800 9.64 -31.10 6.07
N LYS A 801 9.22 -32.37 6.16
CA LYS A 801 8.60 -32.91 7.38
C LYS A 801 9.52 -32.87 8.60
N SER A 802 10.83 -33.07 8.40
CA SER A 802 11.79 -33.12 9.50
C SER A 802 11.95 -31.76 10.20
N LYS A 803 11.64 -30.68 9.48
CA LYS A 803 11.71 -29.30 9.94
C LYS A 803 10.34 -28.66 10.11
N SER A 804 9.25 -29.42 9.96
CA SER A 804 7.87 -28.88 9.89
C SER A 804 7.74 -27.73 8.90
N ALA A 805 8.52 -27.75 7.80
CA ALA A 805 8.54 -26.68 6.81
C ALA A 805 7.52 -26.95 5.70
N THR A 806 6.65 -26.00 5.45
CA THR A 806 5.66 -26.04 4.37
C THR A 806 6.29 -25.69 3.01
N PRO A 807 5.71 -26.15 1.90
CA PRO A 807 6.10 -25.69 0.57
C PRO A 807 5.96 -24.18 0.46
N LYS A 808 6.98 -23.52 -0.08
CA LYS A 808 6.94 -22.08 -0.36
C LYS A 808 7.41 -21.81 -1.77
N ARG A 809 6.87 -20.76 -2.40
CA ARG A 809 7.32 -20.31 -3.71
C ARG A 809 8.10 -19.00 -3.59
N ALA A 810 9.02 -18.80 -4.51
CA ALA A 810 9.62 -17.51 -4.78
C ALA A 810 9.42 -17.15 -6.27
N VAL A 811 9.13 -15.88 -6.55
CA VAL A 811 8.90 -15.35 -7.89
C VAL A 811 9.98 -14.34 -8.24
N GLY A 812 10.43 -14.37 -9.47
CA GLY A 812 11.31 -13.35 -10.05
C GLY A 812 10.74 -12.85 -11.35
N LEU A 813 10.84 -11.55 -11.59
CA LEU A 813 10.42 -10.90 -12.81
C LEU A 813 11.44 -9.84 -13.20
N LEU A 814 11.91 -9.88 -14.44
CA LEU A 814 12.93 -8.99 -14.96
C LEU A 814 12.64 -8.64 -16.40
N HIS A 815 12.62 -7.36 -16.75
CA HIS A 815 12.53 -6.92 -18.14
C HIS A 815 13.72 -7.43 -18.93
N LEU A 816 13.48 -7.96 -20.15
CA LEU A 816 14.51 -8.39 -21.09
C LEU A 816 14.70 -7.29 -22.17
N PRO A 817 15.71 -6.42 -22.02
CA PRO A 817 15.91 -5.33 -22.97
C PRO A 817 16.39 -5.85 -24.32
N MET A 818 15.67 -5.50 -25.38
CA MET A 818 16.07 -5.79 -26.77
C MET A 818 16.69 -4.52 -27.38
N GLY A 819 17.88 -4.63 -27.92
CA GLY A 819 18.64 -3.50 -28.45
C GLY A 819 18.26 -3.15 -29.88
N ASP A 820 18.02 -1.86 -30.15
CA ASP A 820 17.67 -1.31 -31.43
C ASP A 820 18.37 0.01 -31.73
N GLU A 821 19.48 0.28 -31.09
CA GLU A 821 20.22 1.54 -31.21
C GLU A 821 20.64 1.90 -32.64
N ASN A 822 20.83 0.91 -33.49
CA ASN A 822 21.13 1.10 -34.93
C ASN A 822 19.92 1.62 -35.74
N ARG A 823 18.71 1.61 -35.14
CA ARG A 823 17.47 2.14 -35.73
C ARG A 823 17.21 3.60 -35.35
N ARG A 824 18.02 4.19 -34.47
CA ARG A 824 17.87 5.57 -33.96
C ARG A 824 18.52 6.55 -34.92
N LEU A 825 17.74 7.57 -35.35
CA LEU A 825 18.26 8.74 -36.02
C LEU A 825 18.55 9.85 -35.01
N ASN A 826 19.79 10.37 -35.07
CA ASN A 826 20.14 11.57 -34.33
C ASN A 826 19.86 12.77 -35.23
N VAL A 827 18.92 13.63 -34.83
CA VAL A 827 18.55 14.82 -35.59
C VAL A 827 19.02 16.04 -34.81
N ALA A 828 19.92 16.82 -35.42
CA ALA A 828 20.41 18.06 -34.87
C ALA A 828 19.88 19.26 -35.68
N LEU A 829 19.44 20.29 -34.96
CA LEU A 829 19.00 21.56 -35.54
C LEU A 829 20.06 22.61 -35.30
N GLU A 830 20.53 23.26 -36.38
CA GLU A 830 21.42 24.41 -36.33
C GLU A 830 20.62 25.65 -36.67
N ASN A 831 20.32 26.45 -35.66
CA ASN A 831 19.60 27.72 -35.77
C ASN A 831 20.37 28.85 -35.08
N PRO A 832 20.15 30.11 -35.47
CA PRO A 832 20.76 31.24 -34.79
C PRO A 832 20.32 31.30 -33.32
N PRO A 833 21.23 31.64 -32.37
CA PRO A 833 20.91 31.66 -30.95
C PRO A 833 19.95 32.79 -30.57
N LYS A 834 19.85 33.85 -31.38
CA LYS A 834 18.95 35.00 -31.22
C LYS A 834 18.49 35.48 -32.61
N MET A 835 17.25 35.93 -32.69
CA MET A 835 16.72 36.63 -33.86
C MET A 835 15.70 37.67 -33.44
N ARG A 836 15.46 38.65 -34.29
CA ARG A 836 14.35 39.62 -34.12
C ARG A 836 13.04 39.06 -34.70
N PRO A 837 11.87 39.47 -34.18
CA PRO A 837 10.58 39.13 -34.77
C PRO A 837 10.49 39.59 -36.21
N ASN A 838 9.57 38.99 -36.97
CA ASN A 838 9.31 39.28 -38.36
C ASN A 838 10.53 39.11 -39.33
N GLN A 839 11.40 38.18 -39.01
CA GLN A 839 12.53 37.75 -39.87
C GLN A 839 12.37 36.29 -40.23
N THR A 840 12.96 35.91 -41.38
CA THR A 840 12.99 34.51 -41.82
C THR A 840 14.00 33.74 -40.94
N LEU A 841 13.56 32.69 -40.31
CA LEU A 841 14.39 31.74 -39.58
C LEU A 841 14.89 30.66 -40.53
N SER A 842 16.20 30.57 -40.75
CA SER A 842 16.84 29.46 -41.47
C SER A 842 17.34 28.43 -40.47
N VAL A 843 16.84 27.21 -40.58
CA VAL A 843 17.22 26.07 -39.71
C VAL A 843 17.92 25.04 -40.61
N LYS A 844 19.15 24.69 -40.27
CA LYS A 844 19.83 23.56 -40.92
C LYS A 844 19.53 22.29 -40.13
N VAL A 845 19.16 21.24 -40.83
CA VAL A 845 18.88 19.94 -40.22
C VAL A 845 19.96 18.96 -40.60
N LYS A 846 20.57 18.31 -39.63
CA LYS A 846 21.53 17.22 -39.80
C LYS A 846 20.95 15.94 -39.21
N ALA A 847 20.89 14.89 -40.03
CA ALA A 847 20.51 13.55 -39.58
C ALA A 847 21.72 12.62 -39.65
N SER A 848 21.92 11.84 -38.57
CA SER A 848 22.99 10.85 -38.48
C SER A 848 22.52 9.58 -37.80
N VAL A 849 23.21 8.48 -37.98
CA VAL A 849 23.01 7.20 -37.29
C VAL A 849 24.26 6.86 -36.53
N LYS A 850 24.14 6.05 -35.47
CA LYS A 850 25.28 5.61 -34.64
C LYS A 850 26.25 4.72 -35.46
N GLU A 851 25.69 3.80 -36.23
CA GLU A 851 26.43 2.87 -37.08
C GLU A 851 25.72 2.71 -38.44
N GLY A 852 26.48 2.58 -39.50
CA GLY A 852 25.95 2.38 -40.86
C GLY A 852 25.72 3.68 -41.64
N ALA A 853 25.07 3.56 -42.79
CA ALA A 853 24.79 4.69 -43.70
C ALA A 853 23.45 5.35 -43.31
N VAL A 854 23.40 6.68 -43.33
CA VAL A 854 22.14 7.42 -43.21
C VAL A 854 21.22 7.05 -44.39
N PRO A 855 19.91 6.80 -44.14
CA PRO A 855 18.95 6.56 -45.22
C PRO A 855 18.97 7.68 -46.26
N GLN A 856 18.81 7.33 -47.51
CA GLN A 856 18.80 8.31 -48.60
C GLN A 856 17.69 9.35 -48.50
N LYS A 857 16.58 8.99 -47.81
CA LYS A 857 15.45 9.88 -47.56
C LYS A 857 15.08 9.82 -46.07
N VAL A 858 15.11 10.98 -45.42
CA VAL A 858 14.71 11.17 -44.04
C VAL A 858 13.62 12.24 -44.02
N ASN A 859 12.49 11.92 -43.38
CA ASN A 859 11.43 12.88 -43.13
C ASN A 859 11.61 13.45 -41.71
N VAL A 860 11.63 14.78 -41.61
CA VAL A 860 11.80 15.47 -40.31
C VAL A 860 10.61 16.39 -40.10
N LEU A 861 9.97 16.29 -38.92
CA LEU A 861 8.97 17.22 -38.43
C LEU A 861 9.65 18.27 -37.58
N ILE A 862 9.45 19.54 -37.90
CA ILE A 862 9.96 20.68 -37.15
C ILE A 862 8.80 21.47 -36.62
N SER A 863 8.85 21.82 -35.33
CA SER A 863 7.89 22.67 -34.67
C SER A 863 8.59 23.86 -33.99
N ALA A 864 7.97 25.04 -34.04
CA ALA A 864 8.40 26.22 -33.31
C ALA A 864 7.27 26.68 -32.42
N VAL A 865 7.57 26.74 -31.14
CA VAL A 865 6.58 27.07 -30.09
C VAL A 865 7.15 28.13 -29.16
N ASP A 866 6.31 29.05 -28.71
CA ASP A 866 6.67 30.04 -27.70
C ASP A 866 7.03 29.34 -26.36
N SER A 867 8.23 29.63 -25.86
CA SER A 867 8.72 29.02 -24.61
C SER A 867 7.86 29.41 -23.40
N GLY A 868 7.24 30.60 -23.42
CA GLY A 868 6.30 31.04 -22.38
C GLY A 868 5.03 30.19 -22.29
N VAL A 869 4.60 29.59 -23.41
CA VAL A 869 3.49 28.64 -23.44
C VAL A 869 3.94 27.29 -22.90
N LEU A 870 5.09 26.82 -23.32
CA LEU A 870 5.64 25.53 -22.86
C LEU A 870 5.91 25.52 -21.35
N ASN A 871 6.37 26.64 -20.79
CA ASN A 871 6.67 26.77 -19.36
C ASN A 871 5.40 26.74 -18.46
N ILE A 872 4.21 26.99 -19.02
CA ILE A 872 2.97 26.98 -18.23
C ILE A 872 2.61 25.56 -17.76
N THR A 873 2.85 24.57 -18.61
CA THR A 873 2.54 23.16 -18.35
C THR A 873 3.80 22.29 -18.18
N ASP A 874 4.99 22.89 -18.22
CA ASP A 874 6.26 22.19 -18.25
C ASP A 874 6.32 21.15 -19.39
N TYR A 875 5.65 21.47 -20.52
CA TYR A 875 5.52 20.55 -21.64
C TYR A 875 6.87 20.24 -22.30
N VAL A 876 7.19 18.95 -22.33
CA VAL A 876 8.32 18.39 -23.07
C VAL A 876 7.77 17.58 -24.22
N THR A 877 8.29 17.81 -25.44
CA THR A 877 7.90 17.00 -26.61
C THR A 877 8.21 15.53 -26.32
N PRO A 878 7.21 14.64 -26.34
CA PRO A 878 7.42 13.22 -26.05
C PRO A 878 8.40 12.58 -27.05
N ASP A 879 9.29 11.72 -26.55
CA ASP A 879 10.24 10.99 -27.41
C ASP A 879 9.56 9.77 -28.04
N PRO A 880 9.40 9.72 -29.38
CA PRO A 880 8.82 8.56 -30.06
C PRO A 880 9.70 7.31 -29.92
N TRP A 881 11.01 7.47 -29.73
CA TRP A 881 11.91 6.35 -29.47
C TRP A 881 11.51 5.59 -28.22
N GLU A 882 11.37 6.30 -27.11
CA GLU A 882 10.95 5.71 -25.85
C GLU A 882 9.56 5.06 -25.95
N ALA A 883 8.65 5.71 -26.68
CA ALA A 883 7.31 5.17 -26.91
C ALA A 883 7.30 3.84 -27.66
N PHE A 884 8.21 3.63 -28.63
CA PHE A 884 8.24 2.40 -29.45
C PHE A 884 9.23 1.36 -28.94
N PHE A 885 10.38 1.78 -28.46
CA PHE A 885 11.51 0.91 -28.09
C PHE A 885 11.83 0.90 -26.61
N GLY A 886 11.21 1.74 -25.82
CA GLY A 886 11.28 1.71 -24.36
C GLY A 886 10.57 0.49 -23.79
N GLN A 887 10.84 0.25 -22.52
CA GLN A 887 10.20 -0.82 -21.76
C GLN A 887 8.68 -0.74 -21.86
N LYS A 888 8.05 -1.86 -22.15
CA LYS A 888 6.59 -2.02 -22.10
C LYS A 888 6.19 -2.63 -20.78
N ARG A 889 5.01 -2.24 -20.29
CA ARG A 889 4.45 -2.79 -19.05
C ARG A 889 4.30 -4.31 -19.18
N TYR A 890 4.63 -5.02 -18.12
CA TYR A 890 4.35 -6.45 -18.01
C TYR A 890 2.86 -6.74 -18.25
N GLY A 891 2.57 -7.70 -19.10
CA GLY A 891 1.23 -7.91 -19.66
C GLY A 891 0.46 -9.10 -19.11
N ALA A 892 1.01 -9.86 -18.16
CA ALA A 892 0.33 -11.00 -17.55
C ALA A 892 -0.03 -10.76 -16.09
N ASP A 893 -1.15 -11.34 -15.66
CA ASP A 893 -1.48 -11.50 -14.25
C ASP A 893 -1.03 -12.88 -13.78
N ILE A 894 -0.27 -12.95 -12.71
CA ILE A 894 0.18 -14.22 -12.13
C ILE A 894 -0.70 -14.57 -10.94
N TYR A 895 -1.20 -15.80 -10.93
CA TYR A 895 -1.98 -16.38 -9.85
C TYR A 895 -1.29 -17.63 -9.34
N ASP A 896 -1.38 -17.92 -8.05
CA ASP A 896 -0.92 -19.19 -7.50
C ASP A 896 -1.68 -19.60 -6.23
N ILE A 897 -1.48 -20.84 -5.83
CA ILE A 897 -2.06 -21.38 -4.60
C ILE A 897 -1.09 -21.35 -3.41
N TYR A 898 0.16 -20.96 -3.60
CA TYR A 898 1.20 -21.12 -2.58
C TYR A 898 0.99 -20.19 -1.38
N GLY A 899 0.35 -19.03 -1.58
CA GLY A 899 -0.10 -18.16 -0.49
C GLY A 899 -1.22 -18.77 0.36
N GLN A 900 -1.88 -19.83 -0.12
CA GLN A 900 -2.96 -20.53 0.59
C GLN A 900 -2.47 -21.79 1.32
N VAL A 901 -1.19 -22.16 1.21
CA VAL A 901 -0.60 -23.29 1.92
C VAL A 901 -0.52 -22.97 3.40
N ILE A 902 -1.14 -23.80 4.23
CA ILE A 902 -1.10 -23.64 5.69
C ILE A 902 0.34 -23.82 6.20
N GLU A 903 0.83 -22.83 6.93
CA GLU A 903 2.15 -22.91 7.55
C GLU A 903 2.13 -23.82 8.78
N ALA A 904 3.08 -24.77 8.81
CA ALA A 904 3.38 -25.50 10.03
C ALA A 904 4.19 -24.59 10.94
N VAL A 905 3.57 -24.08 12.00
CA VAL A 905 4.24 -23.31 13.05
C VAL A 905 4.47 -24.26 14.22
N SER A 906 5.55 -24.07 15.00
CA SER A 906 5.82 -24.84 16.21
C SER A 906 4.73 -24.54 17.25
N TYR A 907 3.75 -25.43 17.40
CA TYR A 907 2.62 -25.31 18.33
C TYR A 907 2.69 -26.36 19.43
N THR A 908 2.08 -26.07 20.56
CA THR A 908 1.78 -27.05 21.60
C THR A 908 0.81 -28.09 21.05
N HIS A 909 1.21 -29.33 21.00
CA HIS A 909 0.38 -30.42 20.48
C HIS A 909 -0.87 -30.65 21.31
N LEU A 910 -2.02 -30.54 20.71
CA LEU A 910 -3.33 -30.84 21.28
C LEU A 910 -3.74 -32.29 20.94
N ARG A 911 -4.38 -32.99 21.84
CA ARG A 911 -4.94 -34.34 21.62
C ARG A 911 -6.40 -34.24 21.25
N ALA A 912 -6.81 -34.96 20.19
CA ALA A 912 -8.22 -35.14 19.87
C ALA A 912 -8.79 -36.29 20.72
N HIS A 913 -9.99 -36.10 21.25
CA HIS A 913 -10.79 -37.14 21.90
C HIS A 913 -11.94 -37.54 20.99
N GLU A 914 -12.03 -38.84 20.65
CA GLU A 914 -13.20 -39.36 19.90
C GLU A 914 -14.45 -39.32 20.82
N THR A 915 -15.51 -38.72 20.35
CA THR A 915 -16.81 -38.73 21.03
C THR A 915 -17.73 -39.80 20.45
#